data_576acc81ee44eae897e89d18e8341baa
#
_entry.id   576acc81ee44eae897e89d18e8341baa
#
_cell.length_a   1.000
_cell.length_b   1.000
_cell.length_c   1.000
_cell.angle_alpha   90.00
_cell.angle_beta   90.00
_cell.angle_gamma   90.00
#
_symmetry.space_group_name_H-M   'P 1'
#
loop_
_entity.id
_entity.type
_entity.pdbx_description
1 polymer ?
#
loop_
_entity_poly.entity_id
_entity_poly.type
_entity_poly.pdbx_seq_one_letter_code
_entity_poly.pdbx_strand_id
1 'polypeptide(L)'
;MSFFTTYSKKLENLIAGVIFLITFAVYFSTMAPTVSFWDTGEFIATSHILGVPHPPGSPLFLLVGKFFSLIPISSDIAFRVNIFSPIISALTISLLFLICNQFIDRIDPSDNNKFFKMWSSLTASLTFAFTHSHWFNAVETEVYAFSGFMTALVVFLIMRWSQKIHDSNHIIYLIFISYIIGLATGLHLLNLLTIPFIGLIIYFSIGKLSTKNLILTFIFSLIIFFGIQSVIIKGLPQLTASLGLVGLSFLIILWVIATIYSIKSNKTFLSIFLSSVLLIVIGYSTYFAIFIRSGQNPNIDENNPETISEAISYLNRDQYGQMTILPRKFDNLPSKVSIVGSPADDNSQFSFDQELDYMFHDIPSQASFLWNYQIKKMYLRYFLWQFAGKGDSGDPFVASVGASSDEDGVDWRQFGLPIALIMGLIGIGYHFRKNKQDAFSLLILFLMTGIAIIFYLNQDAPQPRERDYAYVASFMTFSIWIGLGIYSFINFITDSLLEKSIKLQSSYFMIGLFILFMPTRMLIANYHEHDRTGNYIAWDMAYNMLQTCEPNSILFTNGDNDTFPLWYLQEVEQIRTDVVVANLSLLNTTWYVEQLRERYKDNPFIKMSDKEIQSLDFKRWESKKISINAPKDSNNEIGKIEWELNPTYLGVALRTQDLMVLRIINDNNWNRPIYFGVTVSPTSMLNLDNYLQMEGLAYRLVNNSNQIINQNKMSDNLLSYIGDNSWFTDYDSNKYNLLDRDISKEYQRGYIFRNLANEKVYVDPQLGRLVQNYRTGFVRLSISHYLNKDFQKAEAALLKMEEIMPSSIIPIPSKQLQYQIAQVYSGVGNQAKMKYHMKELVERKDLLLEDYILYGKTFIQLLEDYDESKLIFETIYQNYKLIEQSILRRGFTATKISEKEWQDWQQSLPEIIYLLFLSYKNLEMYDEAKILLNDWINKNPADDNAKELLEEILQLESS
;
A
#
# COMPACT_ATOMS: atom_id res chain seq x y z
N MET A 1 1.21 27.26 46.46
CA MET A 1 1.03 26.02 45.68
C MET A 1 0.05 26.17 44.52
N SER A 2 -1.16 26.71 44.67
CA SER A 2 -2.14 26.84 43.60
C SER A 2 -1.70 27.72 42.39
N PHE A 3 -0.95 28.78 42.61
CA PHE A 3 -0.44 29.68 41.58
C PHE A 3 0.58 28.99 40.66
N PHE A 4 1.55 28.26 41.20
CA PHE A 4 2.56 27.55 40.43
C PHE A 4 2.00 26.39 39.62
N THR A 5 1.02 25.65 40.18
CA THR A 5 0.34 24.55 39.45
C THR A 5 -0.53 25.08 38.30
N THR A 6 -1.15 26.24 38.45
CA THR A 6 -1.94 26.88 37.40
C THR A 6 -1.06 27.41 36.25
N TYR A 7 0.08 28.03 36.59
CA TYR A 7 1.06 28.51 35.62
C TYR A 7 1.67 27.36 34.80
N SER A 8 1.94 26.27 35.45
CA SER A 8 2.49 25.06 34.88
C SER A 8 1.54 24.36 33.87
N LYS A 9 0.26 24.23 34.17
CA LYS A 9 -0.75 23.67 33.25
C LYS A 9 -0.96 24.57 32.03
N LYS A 10 -0.90 25.92 32.22
CA LYS A 10 -0.96 26.83 31.08
C LYS A 10 0.24 26.63 30.13
N LEU A 11 1.43 26.38 30.67
CA LEU A 11 2.63 26.13 29.88
C LEU A 11 2.54 24.77 29.13
N GLU A 12 2.05 23.71 29.76
CA GLU A 12 1.80 22.43 29.11
C GLU A 12 0.83 22.58 27.92
N ASN A 13 -0.29 23.28 28.12
CA ASN A 13 -1.26 23.53 27.05
C ASN A 13 -0.67 24.40 25.93
N LEU A 14 0.16 25.38 26.28
CA LEU A 14 0.86 26.20 25.28
C LEU A 14 1.82 25.36 24.43
N ILE A 15 2.61 24.50 25.07
CA ILE A 15 3.53 23.58 24.37
C ILE A 15 2.73 22.63 23.46
N ALA A 16 1.65 22.05 23.95
CA ALA A 16 0.76 21.20 23.13
C ALA A 16 0.22 21.96 21.92
N GLY A 17 -0.17 23.23 22.08
CA GLY A 17 -0.56 24.10 20.97
C GLY A 17 0.57 24.38 19.96
N VAL A 18 1.78 24.60 20.45
CA VAL A 18 2.97 24.80 19.59
C VAL A 18 3.29 23.51 18.82
N ILE A 19 3.21 22.36 19.48
CA ILE A 19 3.38 21.04 18.82
C ILE A 19 2.36 20.87 17.71
N PHE A 20 1.09 21.18 17.98
CA PHE A 20 0.05 21.14 16.95
C PHE A 20 0.43 22.01 15.75
N LEU A 21 0.80 23.26 15.97
CA LEU A 21 1.14 24.18 14.89
C LEU A 21 2.36 23.71 14.07
N ILE A 22 3.40 23.20 14.72
CA ILE A 22 4.60 22.70 14.02
C ILE A 22 4.25 21.48 13.18
N THR A 23 3.59 20.48 13.77
CA THR A 23 3.26 19.23 13.07
C THR A 23 2.22 19.45 11.99
N PHE A 24 1.21 20.30 12.25
CA PHE A 24 0.24 20.70 11.24
C PHE A 24 0.91 21.40 10.06
N ALA A 25 1.83 22.33 10.32
CA ALA A 25 2.55 23.03 9.23
C ALA A 25 3.35 22.07 8.36
N VAL A 26 4.03 21.08 8.96
CA VAL A 26 4.77 20.05 8.20
C VAL A 26 3.81 19.18 7.38
N TYR A 27 2.78 18.62 8.00
CA TYR A 27 1.84 17.74 7.31
C TYR A 27 1.05 18.47 6.21
N PHE A 28 0.64 19.72 6.48
CA PHE A 28 -0.04 20.54 5.47
C PHE A 28 0.86 20.88 4.29
N SER A 29 2.14 21.18 4.55
CA SER A 29 3.11 21.49 3.48
C SER A 29 3.54 20.26 2.66
N THR A 30 3.27 19.06 3.14
CA THR A 30 3.59 17.78 2.46
C THR A 30 2.35 17.01 2.03
N MET A 31 1.16 17.60 2.16
CA MET A 31 -0.13 16.97 1.86
C MET A 31 -0.35 16.78 0.36
N ALA A 32 -1.05 15.72 0.00
CA ALA A 32 -1.47 15.42 -1.37
C ALA A 32 -2.34 16.54 -1.94
N PRO A 33 -2.03 17.06 -3.14
CA PRO A 33 -2.75 18.17 -3.76
C PRO A 33 -4.12 17.80 -4.28
N THR A 34 -4.36 16.53 -4.55
CA THR A 34 -5.59 15.98 -5.11
C THR A 34 -5.76 14.52 -4.67
N VAL A 35 -6.53 13.73 -5.42
CA VAL A 35 -6.73 12.29 -5.16
C VAL A 35 -5.42 11.52 -5.25
N SER A 36 -5.22 10.59 -4.31
CA SER A 36 -4.16 9.58 -4.34
C SER A 36 -4.73 8.22 -4.76
N PHE A 37 -3.85 7.24 -4.97
CA PHE A 37 -4.25 5.84 -5.16
C PHE A 37 -4.82 5.23 -3.87
N TRP A 38 -5.16 3.95 -3.93
CA TRP A 38 -5.78 3.17 -2.86
C TRP A 38 -7.19 3.67 -2.51
N ASP A 39 -7.58 3.54 -1.27
CA ASP A 39 -8.93 3.83 -0.80
C ASP A 39 -9.26 5.35 -0.81
N THR A 40 -8.26 6.20 -1.02
CA THR A 40 -8.40 7.68 -1.01
C THR A 40 -9.44 8.17 -2.02
N GLY A 41 -9.41 7.65 -3.26
CA GLY A 41 -10.37 8.05 -4.30
C GLY A 41 -11.81 7.70 -3.94
N GLU A 42 -12.02 6.50 -3.40
CA GLU A 42 -13.32 6.05 -2.93
C GLU A 42 -13.82 6.88 -1.73
N PHE A 43 -12.98 7.09 -0.70
CA PHE A 43 -13.37 7.87 0.47
C PHE A 43 -13.69 9.32 0.15
N ILE A 44 -12.96 9.95 -0.78
CA ILE A 44 -13.27 11.31 -1.21
C ILE A 44 -14.58 11.34 -1.98
N ALA A 45 -14.77 10.44 -2.96
CA ALA A 45 -15.97 10.37 -3.77
C ALA A 45 -17.21 10.08 -2.90
N THR A 46 -17.15 9.02 -2.07
CA THR A 46 -18.25 8.64 -1.20
C THR A 46 -18.54 9.69 -0.12
N SER A 47 -17.53 10.40 0.40
CA SER A 47 -17.76 11.55 1.28
C SER A 47 -18.49 12.67 0.54
N HIS A 48 -18.08 13.00 -0.69
CA HIS A 48 -18.66 14.10 -1.44
C HIS A 48 -20.11 13.86 -1.83
N ILE A 49 -20.42 12.68 -2.40
CA ILE A 49 -21.80 12.34 -2.81
C ILE A 49 -22.64 11.73 -1.67
N LEU A 50 -22.06 11.46 -0.49
CA LEU A 50 -22.64 10.64 0.57
C LEU A 50 -23.03 9.25 0.03
N GLY A 51 -22.10 8.59 -0.67
CA GLY A 51 -22.24 7.22 -1.13
C GLY A 51 -21.92 6.20 -0.03
N VAL A 52 -21.93 4.93 -0.39
CA VAL A 52 -21.62 3.81 0.50
C VAL A 52 -20.30 3.17 0.05
N PRO A 53 -19.21 3.33 0.80
CA PRO A 53 -17.92 2.71 0.48
C PRO A 53 -17.88 1.24 0.88
N HIS A 54 -16.76 0.58 0.58
CA HIS A 54 -16.53 -0.82 0.94
C HIS A 54 -16.75 -1.13 2.43
N PRO A 55 -17.21 -2.36 2.77
CA PRO A 55 -17.47 -2.74 4.16
C PRO A 55 -16.24 -2.63 5.08
N PRO A 56 -16.41 -2.09 6.30
CA PRO A 56 -17.64 -1.75 6.99
C PRO A 56 -18.11 -0.31 6.83
N GLY A 57 -17.62 0.49 5.88
CA GLY A 57 -18.20 1.75 5.45
C GLY A 57 -17.77 3.03 6.15
N SER A 58 -17.12 2.97 7.29
CA SER A 58 -16.57 4.13 8.02
C SER A 58 -17.47 5.38 8.08
N PRO A 59 -18.76 5.29 8.48
CA PRO A 59 -19.75 6.36 8.35
C PRO A 59 -19.35 7.66 9.06
N LEU A 60 -18.66 7.60 10.18
CA LEU A 60 -18.19 8.80 10.86
C LEU A 60 -17.18 9.57 10.00
N PHE A 61 -16.31 8.85 9.30
CA PHE A 61 -15.36 9.47 8.38
C PHE A 61 -16.09 10.17 7.21
N LEU A 62 -17.06 9.49 6.61
CA LEU A 62 -17.85 10.07 5.49
C LEU A 62 -18.55 11.36 5.89
N LEU A 63 -19.17 11.41 7.08
CA LEU A 63 -19.85 12.61 7.57
C LEU A 63 -18.87 13.78 7.77
N VAL A 64 -17.67 13.50 8.32
CA VAL A 64 -16.62 14.52 8.47
C VAL A 64 -16.05 14.91 7.11
N GLY A 65 -15.77 13.95 6.23
CA GLY A 65 -15.31 14.19 4.86
C GLY A 65 -16.30 15.04 4.07
N LYS A 66 -17.61 14.74 4.20
CA LYS A 66 -18.66 15.59 3.62
C LYS A 66 -18.59 17.02 4.12
N PHE A 67 -18.43 17.23 5.42
CA PHE A 67 -18.29 18.56 5.98
C PHE A 67 -17.09 19.31 5.37
N PHE A 68 -15.92 18.66 5.29
CA PHE A 68 -14.73 19.28 4.68
C PHE A 68 -14.91 19.54 3.18
N SER A 69 -15.58 18.65 2.44
CA SER A 69 -15.85 18.84 1.01
C SER A 69 -16.69 20.09 0.71
N LEU A 70 -17.47 20.56 1.67
CA LEU A 70 -18.33 21.75 1.54
C LEU A 70 -17.59 23.06 1.88
N ILE A 71 -16.42 23.01 2.53
CA ILE A 71 -15.67 24.21 2.92
C ILE A 71 -14.92 24.74 1.68
N PRO A 72 -15.17 25.96 1.20
CA PRO A 72 -14.62 26.45 -0.07
C PRO A 72 -13.18 27.01 0.09
N ILE A 73 -12.25 26.20 0.61
CA ILE A 73 -10.84 26.57 0.81
C ILE A 73 -9.96 26.30 -0.42
N SER A 74 -10.46 25.51 -1.38
CA SER A 74 -9.83 25.20 -2.65
C SER A 74 -10.91 24.91 -3.70
N SER A 75 -10.60 24.99 -4.99
CA SER A 75 -11.46 24.48 -6.07
C SER A 75 -11.46 22.95 -6.11
N ASP A 76 -10.32 22.31 -5.79
CA ASP A 76 -10.17 20.86 -5.73
C ASP A 76 -10.84 20.29 -4.46
N ILE A 77 -11.82 19.40 -4.65
CA ILE A 77 -12.57 18.80 -3.55
C ILE A 77 -11.72 17.79 -2.79
N ALA A 78 -10.83 17.05 -3.47
CA ALA A 78 -9.91 16.13 -2.81
C ALA A 78 -8.99 16.88 -1.83
N PHE A 79 -8.44 18.03 -2.25
CA PHE A 79 -7.65 18.89 -1.36
C PHE A 79 -8.43 19.29 -0.10
N ARG A 80 -9.73 19.64 -0.26
CA ARG A 80 -10.58 20.02 0.89
C ARG A 80 -10.76 18.87 1.87
N VAL A 81 -10.92 17.64 1.38
CA VAL A 81 -11.07 16.46 2.24
C VAL A 81 -9.73 16.05 2.83
N ASN A 82 -8.65 16.09 2.05
CA ASN A 82 -7.30 15.76 2.50
C ASN A 82 -6.85 16.55 3.71
N ILE A 83 -7.20 17.86 3.83
CA ILE A 83 -6.77 18.71 4.95
C ILE A 83 -7.23 18.23 6.32
N PHE A 84 -8.24 17.38 6.38
CA PHE A 84 -8.68 16.77 7.63
C PHE A 84 -7.58 15.89 8.25
N SER A 85 -6.84 15.13 7.44
CA SER A 85 -5.79 14.21 7.90
C SER A 85 -4.62 14.93 8.61
N PRO A 86 -4.04 16.02 8.07
CA PRO A 86 -3.08 16.86 8.78
C PRO A 86 -3.59 17.40 10.11
N ILE A 87 -4.82 17.89 10.16
CA ILE A 87 -5.41 18.45 11.39
C ILE A 87 -5.50 17.38 12.47
N ILE A 88 -6.09 16.24 12.15
CA ILE A 88 -6.36 15.21 13.15
C ILE A 88 -5.07 14.50 13.59
N SER A 89 -4.09 14.35 12.69
CA SER A 89 -2.77 13.81 13.01
C SER A 89 -1.97 14.75 13.92
N ALA A 90 -1.99 16.04 13.66
CA ALA A 90 -1.33 17.03 14.54
C ALA A 90 -1.97 17.08 15.93
N LEU A 91 -3.30 16.95 16.03
CA LEU A 91 -4.00 16.80 17.32
C LEU A 91 -3.56 15.52 18.06
N THR A 92 -3.33 14.42 17.34
CA THR A 92 -2.82 13.17 17.90
C THR A 92 -1.46 13.37 18.57
N ILE A 93 -0.55 14.10 17.92
CA ILE A 93 0.77 14.40 18.49
C ILE A 93 0.67 15.29 19.75
N SER A 94 -0.21 16.27 19.73
CA SER A 94 -0.47 17.11 20.92
C SER A 94 -1.02 16.28 22.09
N LEU A 95 -1.94 15.35 21.83
CA LEU A 95 -2.42 14.42 22.85
C LEU A 95 -1.33 13.50 23.36
N LEU A 96 -0.49 12.97 22.46
CA LEU A 96 0.63 12.10 22.83
C LEU A 96 1.62 12.81 23.77
N PHE A 97 1.92 14.08 23.50
CA PHE A 97 2.73 14.90 24.40
C PHE A 97 2.11 14.97 25.81
N LEU A 98 0.81 15.24 25.91
CA LEU A 98 0.10 15.30 27.19
C LEU A 98 0.03 13.94 27.89
N ILE A 99 -0.12 12.85 27.14
CA ILE A 99 -0.09 11.47 27.65
C ILE A 99 1.30 11.12 28.20
N CYS A 100 2.36 11.43 27.46
CA CYS A 100 3.73 11.22 27.93
C CYS A 100 3.99 11.94 29.26
N ASN A 101 3.59 13.23 29.35
CA ASN A 101 3.71 13.98 30.59
C ASN A 101 2.98 13.32 31.75
N GLN A 102 1.76 12.80 31.51
CA GLN A 102 0.98 12.11 32.54
C GLN A 102 1.70 10.84 33.06
N PHE A 103 2.31 10.07 32.17
CA PHE A 103 3.07 8.88 32.59
C PHE A 103 4.32 9.23 33.35
N ILE A 104 5.07 10.28 32.93
CA ILE A 104 6.26 10.73 33.65
C ILE A 104 5.89 11.28 35.04
N ASP A 105 4.82 12.09 35.15
CA ASP A 105 4.34 12.63 36.42
C ASP A 105 3.87 11.56 37.40
N ARG A 106 3.35 10.42 36.93
CA ARG A 106 3.01 9.30 37.81
C ARG A 106 4.23 8.55 38.36
N ILE A 107 5.35 8.62 37.66
CA ILE A 107 6.62 8.02 38.10
C ILE A 107 7.37 8.97 39.03
N ASP A 108 7.40 10.24 38.70
CA ASP A 108 8.03 11.32 39.47
C ASP A 108 7.04 12.47 39.69
N PRO A 109 6.32 12.49 40.81
CA PRO A 109 5.35 13.55 41.12
C PRO A 109 5.98 14.89 41.51
N SER A 110 7.32 14.96 41.62
CA SER A 110 8.00 16.19 42.05
C SER A 110 7.91 17.29 40.98
N ASP A 111 7.72 18.53 41.39
CA ASP A 111 7.74 19.67 40.48
C ASP A 111 9.16 20.15 40.12
N ASN A 112 10.19 19.61 40.77
CA ASN A 112 11.58 20.08 40.61
C ASN A 112 12.14 19.83 39.18
N ASN A 113 11.67 18.75 38.52
CA ASN A 113 12.15 18.36 37.19
C ASN A 113 11.13 18.59 36.06
N LYS A 114 10.16 19.47 36.30
CA LYS A 114 9.02 19.66 35.35
C LYS A 114 9.44 20.04 33.96
N PHE A 115 10.46 20.87 33.84
CA PHE A 115 11.02 21.22 32.55
C PHE A 115 11.53 20.00 31.78
N PHE A 116 12.29 19.13 32.41
CA PHE A 116 12.86 17.92 31.78
C PHE A 116 11.75 16.94 31.38
N LYS A 117 10.68 16.82 32.17
CA LYS A 117 9.50 16.02 31.85
C LYS A 117 8.85 16.50 30.55
N MET A 118 8.55 17.79 30.47
CA MET A 118 7.91 18.39 29.30
C MET A 118 8.77 18.26 28.05
N TRP A 119 10.08 18.46 28.16
CA TRP A 119 11.00 18.35 27.02
C TRP A 119 11.23 16.90 26.57
N SER A 120 11.27 15.95 27.48
CA SER A 120 11.31 14.52 27.15
C SER A 120 10.04 14.08 26.43
N SER A 121 8.89 14.54 26.89
CA SER A 121 7.59 14.30 26.24
C SER A 121 7.49 14.98 24.87
N LEU A 122 7.98 16.20 24.74
CA LEU A 122 8.06 16.93 23.47
C LEU A 122 8.91 16.15 22.45
N THR A 123 10.11 15.75 22.86
CA THR A 123 11.01 15.01 21.96
C THR A 123 10.39 13.70 21.52
N ALA A 124 9.78 12.95 22.42
CA ALA A 124 9.13 11.66 22.09
C ALA A 124 7.93 11.86 21.16
N SER A 125 7.07 12.85 21.40
CA SER A 125 5.91 13.11 20.55
C SER A 125 6.31 13.59 19.16
N LEU A 126 7.31 14.47 19.04
CA LEU A 126 7.84 14.89 17.75
C LEU A 126 8.59 13.75 17.03
N THR A 127 9.24 12.84 17.77
CA THR A 127 9.84 11.64 17.19
C THR A 127 8.75 10.77 16.52
N PHE A 128 7.62 10.54 17.20
CA PHE A 128 6.49 9.83 16.62
C PHE A 128 5.86 10.59 15.45
N ALA A 129 5.79 11.91 15.51
CA ALA A 129 5.22 12.73 14.43
C ALA A 129 5.90 12.47 13.08
N PHE A 130 7.20 12.24 13.09
CA PHE A 130 8.00 12.04 11.89
C PHE A 130 8.37 10.58 11.61
N THR A 131 7.65 9.62 12.23
CA THR A 131 7.70 8.21 11.85
C THR A 131 7.02 7.98 10.52
N HIS A 132 7.48 6.97 9.78
CA HIS A 132 6.99 6.63 8.45
C HIS A 132 5.46 6.47 8.41
N SER A 133 4.90 5.52 9.18
CA SER A 133 3.48 5.19 9.11
C SER A 133 2.55 6.33 9.59
N HIS A 134 2.96 7.09 10.61
CA HIS A 134 2.11 8.18 11.10
C HIS A 134 2.07 9.35 10.10
N TRP A 135 3.23 9.73 9.55
CA TRP A 135 3.30 10.82 8.58
C TRP A 135 2.61 10.46 7.27
N PHE A 136 2.77 9.22 6.78
CA PHE A 136 2.06 8.73 5.60
C PHE A 136 0.55 8.95 5.72
N ASN A 137 -0.07 8.52 6.83
CA ASN A 137 -1.50 8.71 7.08
C ASN A 137 -1.91 10.18 7.31
N ALA A 138 -0.95 11.06 7.63
CA ALA A 138 -1.24 12.46 7.88
C ALA A 138 -1.37 13.31 6.62
N VAL A 139 -0.94 12.82 5.45
CA VAL A 139 -0.81 13.64 4.23
C VAL A 139 -1.79 13.30 3.12
N GLU A 140 -2.70 12.35 3.34
CA GLU A 140 -3.76 11.96 2.40
C GLU A 140 -5.03 11.51 3.11
N THR A 141 -6.13 11.39 2.36
CA THR A 141 -7.44 11.00 2.89
C THR A 141 -7.44 9.51 3.22
N GLU A 142 -7.33 9.20 4.53
CA GLU A 142 -7.35 7.85 5.07
C GLU A 142 -7.99 7.79 6.46
N VAL A 143 -8.67 6.69 6.75
CA VAL A 143 -9.37 6.50 8.03
C VAL A 143 -8.42 6.34 9.21
N TYR A 144 -7.18 5.93 8.97
CA TYR A 144 -6.21 5.56 10.02
C TYR A 144 -5.70 6.74 10.83
N ALA A 145 -5.55 7.93 10.22
CA ALA A 145 -5.22 9.16 10.94
C ALA A 145 -6.26 9.46 12.01
N PHE A 146 -7.54 9.37 11.66
CA PHE A 146 -8.64 9.63 12.57
C PHE A 146 -8.78 8.52 13.63
N SER A 147 -8.57 7.26 13.26
CA SER A 147 -8.54 6.13 14.19
C SER A 147 -7.42 6.28 15.23
N GLY A 148 -6.23 6.70 14.81
CA GLY A 148 -5.11 7.01 15.71
C GLY A 148 -5.45 8.11 16.73
N PHE A 149 -6.10 9.17 16.28
CA PHE A 149 -6.61 10.24 17.16
C PHE A 149 -7.60 9.74 18.19
N MET A 150 -8.59 8.94 17.77
CA MET A 150 -9.59 8.37 18.70
C MET A 150 -8.91 7.49 19.76
N THR A 151 -7.92 6.69 19.37
CA THR A 151 -7.11 5.91 20.31
C THR A 151 -6.36 6.80 21.30
N ALA A 152 -5.65 7.83 20.82
CA ALA A 152 -4.94 8.78 21.68
C ALA A 152 -5.90 9.50 22.64
N LEU A 153 -7.08 9.91 22.15
CA LEU A 153 -8.10 10.59 22.96
C LEU A 153 -8.62 9.68 24.09
N VAL A 154 -8.91 8.43 23.80
CA VAL A 154 -9.34 7.45 24.81
C VAL A 154 -8.25 7.25 25.86
N VAL A 155 -7.00 7.05 25.45
CA VAL A 155 -5.85 6.92 26.35
C VAL A 155 -5.69 8.17 27.22
N PHE A 156 -5.75 9.35 26.64
CA PHE A 156 -5.67 10.61 27.36
C PHE A 156 -6.80 10.75 28.41
N LEU A 157 -8.03 10.44 28.03
CA LEU A 157 -9.19 10.57 28.91
C LEU A 157 -9.16 9.60 30.09
N ILE A 158 -8.76 8.34 29.87
CA ILE A 158 -8.68 7.37 30.97
C ILE A 158 -7.54 7.70 31.93
N MET A 159 -6.41 8.22 31.42
CA MET A 159 -5.33 8.71 32.26
C MET A 159 -5.76 9.95 33.06
N ARG A 160 -6.56 10.86 32.46
CA ARG A 160 -7.17 12.00 33.20
C ARG A 160 -8.15 11.55 34.25
N TRP A 161 -8.99 10.56 33.92
CA TRP A 161 -9.91 9.97 34.89
C TRP A 161 -9.17 9.44 36.11
N SER A 162 -8.09 8.69 35.90
CA SER A 162 -7.31 8.11 37.00
C SER A 162 -6.66 9.14 37.92
N GLN A 163 -6.32 10.34 37.40
CA GLN A 163 -5.82 11.46 38.20
C GLN A 163 -6.90 12.16 39.02
N LYS A 164 -8.17 12.07 38.56
CA LYS A 164 -9.31 12.79 39.12
C LYS A 164 -10.30 11.88 39.83
N ILE A 165 -9.90 10.68 40.18
CA ILE A 165 -10.81 9.67 40.77
C ILE A 165 -11.49 10.12 42.07
N HIS A 166 -10.91 11.09 42.81
CA HIS A 166 -11.44 11.64 44.02
C HIS A 166 -12.31 12.89 43.76
N ASP A 167 -12.38 13.39 42.54
CA ASP A 167 -13.24 14.52 42.17
C ASP A 167 -14.69 14.02 42.03
N SER A 168 -15.68 14.85 42.41
CA SER A 168 -17.10 14.48 42.33
C SER A 168 -17.58 14.17 40.93
N ASN A 169 -16.90 14.72 39.90
CA ASN A 169 -17.31 14.61 38.49
C ASN A 169 -16.46 13.63 37.68
N HIS A 170 -15.67 12.76 38.35
CA HIS A 170 -14.78 11.84 37.66
C HIS A 170 -15.51 10.87 36.69
N ILE A 171 -16.75 10.51 37.01
CA ILE A 171 -17.56 9.57 36.19
C ILE A 171 -17.81 10.10 34.78
N ILE A 172 -17.83 11.42 34.56
CA ILE A 172 -18.03 12.03 33.24
C ILE A 172 -16.97 11.55 32.22
N TYR A 173 -15.74 11.35 32.66
CA TYR A 173 -14.69 10.83 31.78
C TYR A 173 -15.01 9.42 31.27
N LEU A 174 -15.47 8.50 32.11
CA LEU A 174 -15.84 7.13 31.74
C LEU A 174 -17.01 7.12 30.76
N ILE A 175 -18.01 7.96 31.04
CA ILE A 175 -19.20 8.12 30.19
C ILE A 175 -18.79 8.68 28.81
N PHE A 176 -17.90 9.67 28.79
CA PHE A 176 -17.40 10.25 27.54
C PHE A 176 -16.52 9.28 26.75
N ILE A 177 -15.67 8.48 27.42
CA ILE A 177 -14.91 7.38 26.80
C ILE A 177 -15.87 6.39 26.13
N SER A 178 -16.97 6.04 26.77
CA SER A 178 -17.97 5.12 26.19
C SER A 178 -18.59 5.69 24.90
N TYR A 179 -18.89 6.98 24.88
CA TYR A 179 -19.37 7.67 23.69
C TYR A 179 -18.33 7.69 22.56
N ILE A 180 -17.06 8.01 22.89
CA ILE A 180 -15.94 7.98 21.92
C ILE A 180 -15.74 6.57 21.36
N ILE A 181 -15.83 5.53 22.19
CA ILE A 181 -15.77 4.13 21.74
C ILE A 181 -16.90 3.84 20.75
N GLY A 182 -18.12 4.29 21.04
CA GLY A 182 -19.26 4.14 20.13
C GLY A 182 -19.05 4.86 18.80
N LEU A 183 -18.57 6.09 18.80
CA LEU A 183 -18.20 6.83 17.58
C LEU A 183 -17.09 6.14 16.80
N ALA A 184 -16.09 5.64 17.51
CA ALA A 184 -14.94 4.97 16.91
C ALA A 184 -15.31 3.65 16.22
N THR A 185 -16.39 2.96 16.64
CA THR A 185 -16.90 1.79 15.89
C THR A 185 -17.39 2.17 14.50
N GLY A 186 -17.95 3.37 14.33
CA GLY A 186 -18.34 3.93 13.04
C GLY A 186 -17.19 4.51 12.22
N LEU A 187 -15.95 4.28 12.65
CA LEU A 187 -14.74 4.67 11.96
C LEU A 187 -13.85 3.45 11.66
N HIS A 188 -13.33 2.81 12.72
CA HIS A 188 -12.50 1.62 12.60
C HIS A 188 -12.47 0.80 13.91
N LEU A 189 -12.61 -0.52 13.81
CA LEU A 189 -12.68 -1.41 14.97
C LEU A 189 -11.40 -1.49 15.82
N LEU A 190 -10.27 -1.03 15.31
CA LEU A 190 -8.98 -1.01 16.03
C LEU A 190 -9.05 -0.26 17.37
N ASN A 191 -9.95 0.73 17.50
CA ASN A 191 -10.11 1.48 18.71
C ASN A 191 -10.63 0.63 19.89
N LEU A 192 -11.37 -0.44 19.62
CA LEU A 192 -11.84 -1.36 20.65
C LEU A 192 -10.68 -2.07 21.38
N LEU A 193 -9.51 -2.16 20.77
CA LEU A 193 -8.31 -2.76 21.34
C LEU A 193 -7.75 -1.99 22.55
N THR A 194 -8.26 -0.78 22.80
CA THR A 194 -7.94 0.00 24.00
C THR A 194 -8.68 -0.48 25.25
N ILE A 195 -9.75 -1.28 25.13
CA ILE A 195 -10.62 -1.71 26.24
C ILE A 195 -9.85 -2.46 27.33
N PRO A 196 -8.95 -3.42 27.05
CA PRO A 196 -8.13 -4.06 28.08
C PRO A 196 -7.26 -3.08 28.86
N PHE A 197 -6.67 -2.09 28.19
CA PHE A 197 -5.90 -1.03 28.83
C PHE A 197 -6.77 -0.19 29.77
N ILE A 198 -7.96 0.22 29.32
CA ILE A 198 -8.94 0.97 30.14
C ILE A 198 -9.28 0.16 31.40
N GLY A 199 -9.60 -1.13 31.25
CA GLY A 199 -9.91 -2.02 32.36
C GLY A 199 -8.77 -2.12 33.38
N LEU A 200 -7.53 -2.21 32.92
CA LEU A 200 -6.35 -2.25 33.79
C LEU A 200 -6.11 -0.93 34.52
N ILE A 201 -6.23 0.21 33.85
CA ILE A 201 -6.10 1.52 34.51
C ILE A 201 -7.19 1.69 35.58
N ILE A 202 -8.44 1.29 35.31
CA ILE A 202 -9.52 1.31 36.29
C ILE A 202 -9.16 0.38 37.48
N TYR A 203 -8.73 -0.85 37.22
CA TYR A 203 -8.37 -1.82 38.25
C TYR A 203 -7.25 -1.32 39.17
N PHE A 204 -6.17 -0.81 38.59
CA PHE A 204 -5.05 -0.31 39.38
C PHE A 204 -5.34 0.98 40.13
N SER A 205 -6.35 1.75 39.70
CA SER A 205 -6.74 3.00 40.36
C SER A 205 -7.68 2.77 41.57
N ILE A 206 -8.56 1.74 41.53
CA ILE A 206 -9.59 1.53 42.57
C ILE A 206 -9.57 0.13 43.19
N GLY A 207 -8.91 -0.83 42.54
CA GLY A 207 -9.01 -2.24 42.92
C GLY A 207 -8.05 -2.62 44.08
N LYS A 208 -8.43 -3.65 44.85
CA LYS A 208 -7.49 -4.34 45.75
C LYS A 208 -6.60 -5.24 44.90
N LEU A 209 -5.28 -5.01 44.99
CA LEU A 209 -4.30 -5.73 44.18
C LEU A 209 -4.28 -7.22 44.51
N SER A 210 -4.66 -8.06 43.56
CA SER A 210 -4.50 -9.51 43.62
C SER A 210 -4.37 -10.08 42.20
N THR A 211 -3.57 -11.11 42.02
CA THR A 211 -3.39 -11.79 40.73
C THR A 211 -4.74 -12.30 40.17
N LYS A 212 -5.60 -12.84 41.04
CA LYS A 212 -6.93 -13.29 40.64
C LYS A 212 -7.78 -12.16 40.07
N ASN A 213 -7.81 -11.01 40.75
CA ASN A 213 -8.63 -9.87 40.30
C ASN A 213 -8.05 -9.24 39.02
N LEU A 214 -6.72 -9.25 38.86
CA LEU A 214 -6.05 -8.81 37.65
C LEU A 214 -6.49 -9.65 36.42
N ILE A 215 -6.41 -10.97 36.55
CA ILE A 215 -6.86 -11.90 35.50
C ILE A 215 -8.35 -11.72 35.21
N LEU A 216 -9.18 -11.63 36.25
CA LEU A 216 -10.62 -11.39 36.08
C LEU A 216 -10.92 -10.07 35.38
N THR A 217 -10.17 -9.00 35.70
CA THR A 217 -10.33 -7.70 35.02
C THR A 217 -9.96 -7.80 33.53
N PHE A 218 -8.88 -8.49 33.21
CA PHE A 218 -8.48 -8.69 31.83
C PHE A 218 -9.51 -9.52 31.03
N ILE A 219 -9.96 -10.64 31.59
CA ILE A 219 -11.02 -11.47 30.99
C ILE A 219 -12.32 -10.66 30.82
N PHE A 220 -12.72 -9.88 31.82
CA PHE A 220 -13.92 -9.03 31.75
C PHE A 220 -13.77 -7.96 30.67
N SER A 221 -12.60 -7.38 30.52
CA SER A 221 -12.32 -6.42 29.43
C SER A 221 -12.44 -7.06 28.05
N LEU A 222 -11.98 -8.30 27.88
CA LEU A 222 -12.19 -9.06 26.64
C LEU A 222 -13.68 -9.39 26.42
N ILE A 223 -14.42 -9.73 27.47
CA ILE A 223 -15.88 -9.93 27.37
C ILE A 223 -16.57 -8.66 26.90
N ILE A 224 -16.16 -7.49 27.41
CA ILE A 224 -16.70 -6.19 26.94
C ILE A 224 -16.34 -5.97 25.46
N PHE A 225 -15.10 -6.21 25.09
CA PHE A 225 -14.63 -6.09 23.70
C PHE A 225 -15.49 -6.95 22.76
N PHE A 226 -15.60 -8.25 23.02
CA PHE A 226 -16.42 -9.15 22.21
C PHE A 226 -17.92 -8.84 22.34
N GLY A 227 -18.37 -8.37 23.49
CA GLY A 227 -19.75 -7.93 23.71
C GLY A 227 -20.13 -6.74 22.82
N ILE A 228 -19.28 -5.72 22.70
CA ILE A 228 -19.52 -4.60 21.79
C ILE A 228 -19.58 -5.11 20.35
N GLN A 229 -18.64 -5.95 19.95
CA GLN A 229 -18.59 -6.49 18.58
C GLN A 229 -19.80 -7.37 18.26
N SER A 230 -20.18 -8.29 19.16
CA SER A 230 -21.21 -9.28 18.87
C SER A 230 -22.62 -8.79 19.18
N VAL A 231 -22.81 -8.01 20.27
CA VAL A 231 -24.14 -7.59 20.72
C VAL A 231 -24.53 -6.23 20.14
N ILE A 232 -23.59 -5.28 20.05
CA ILE A 232 -23.90 -3.95 19.54
C ILE A 232 -23.74 -3.93 18.02
N ILE A 233 -22.54 -4.20 17.50
CA ILE A 233 -22.27 -4.03 16.07
C ILE A 233 -23.05 -5.04 15.22
N LYS A 234 -23.01 -6.33 15.58
CA LYS A 234 -23.73 -7.38 14.85
C LYS A 234 -25.15 -7.64 15.36
N GLY A 235 -25.36 -7.52 16.67
CA GLY A 235 -26.61 -7.88 17.32
C GLY A 235 -27.74 -6.87 17.15
N LEU A 236 -27.46 -5.54 17.12
CA LEU A 236 -28.51 -4.55 16.91
C LEU A 236 -29.21 -4.67 15.57
N PRO A 237 -28.52 -4.86 14.43
CA PRO A 237 -29.17 -5.16 13.15
C PRO A 237 -30.02 -6.44 13.20
N GLN A 238 -29.52 -7.52 13.82
CA GLN A 238 -30.26 -8.78 13.98
C GLN A 238 -31.50 -8.63 14.85
N LEU A 239 -31.41 -7.85 15.92
CA LEU A 239 -32.58 -7.50 16.76
C LEU A 239 -33.58 -6.67 15.94
N THR A 240 -33.12 -5.77 15.11
CA THR A 240 -33.98 -5.00 14.21
C THR A 240 -34.66 -5.92 13.19
N ALA A 241 -34.00 -6.93 12.66
CA ALA A 241 -34.59 -7.93 11.80
C ALA A 241 -35.74 -8.73 12.51
N SER A 242 -35.51 -9.06 13.79
CA SER A 242 -36.44 -9.91 14.55
C SER A 242 -37.65 -9.15 15.08
N LEU A 243 -37.45 -7.91 15.56
CA LEU A 243 -38.46 -7.14 16.29
C LEU A 243 -39.05 -5.98 15.48
N GLY A 244 -38.48 -5.69 14.33
CA GLY A 244 -38.74 -4.49 13.54
C GLY A 244 -38.26 -3.21 14.22
N LEU A 245 -38.31 -2.08 13.52
CA LEU A 245 -37.93 -0.77 14.05
C LEU A 245 -38.75 -0.34 15.27
N VAL A 246 -40.03 -0.68 15.31
CA VAL A 246 -40.91 -0.37 16.43
C VAL A 246 -40.48 -1.10 17.69
N GLY A 247 -40.21 -2.41 17.59
CA GLY A 247 -39.76 -3.22 18.73
C GLY A 247 -38.38 -2.75 19.25
N LEU A 248 -37.46 -2.45 18.36
CA LEU A 248 -36.16 -1.89 18.75
C LEU A 248 -36.28 -0.53 19.43
N SER A 249 -37.13 0.36 18.90
CA SER A 249 -37.40 1.68 19.53
C SER A 249 -37.98 1.54 20.92
N PHE A 250 -38.90 0.60 21.12
CA PHE A 250 -39.48 0.30 22.44
C PHE A 250 -38.40 -0.18 23.43
N LEU A 251 -37.50 -1.08 23.01
CA LEU A 251 -36.38 -1.52 23.86
C LEU A 251 -35.43 -0.39 24.23
N ILE A 252 -35.09 0.50 23.27
CA ILE A 252 -34.24 1.68 23.53
C ILE A 252 -34.94 2.61 24.54
N ILE A 253 -36.26 2.84 24.41
CA ILE A 253 -37.03 3.67 25.36
C ILE A 253 -37.00 3.05 26.77
N LEU A 254 -37.22 1.74 26.88
CA LEU A 254 -37.12 1.03 28.17
C LEU A 254 -35.70 1.16 28.76
N TRP A 255 -34.66 1.07 27.95
CA TRP A 255 -33.29 1.26 28.40
C TRP A 255 -33.05 2.68 28.91
N VAL A 256 -33.54 3.71 28.22
CA VAL A 256 -33.47 5.11 28.66
C VAL A 256 -34.19 5.29 29.99
N ILE A 257 -35.40 4.74 30.14
CA ILE A 257 -36.17 4.78 31.41
C ILE A 257 -35.38 4.11 32.53
N ALA A 258 -34.81 2.93 32.30
CA ALA A 258 -33.97 2.21 33.26
C ALA A 258 -32.72 3.02 33.65
N THR A 259 -32.10 3.70 32.69
CA THR A 259 -30.95 4.59 32.93
C THR A 259 -31.36 5.76 33.84
N ILE A 260 -32.42 6.47 33.50
CA ILE A 260 -32.94 7.57 34.31
C ILE A 260 -33.34 7.12 35.73
N TYR A 261 -34.00 5.95 35.84
CA TYR A 261 -34.37 5.37 37.12
C TYR A 261 -33.14 5.04 37.98
N SER A 262 -32.09 4.44 37.36
CA SER A 262 -30.88 4.08 38.08
C SER A 262 -30.12 5.30 38.61
N ILE A 263 -30.10 6.42 37.83
CA ILE A 263 -29.50 7.69 38.23
C ILE A 263 -30.29 8.29 39.40
N LYS A 264 -31.61 8.38 39.28
CA LYS A 264 -32.47 8.92 40.35
C LYS A 264 -32.42 8.09 41.65
N SER A 265 -32.21 6.79 41.51
CA SER A 265 -32.11 5.87 42.65
C SER A 265 -30.70 5.77 43.25
N ASN A 266 -29.75 6.62 42.83
CA ASN A 266 -28.36 6.65 43.27
C ASN A 266 -27.64 5.31 43.17
N LYS A 267 -28.03 4.45 42.22
CA LYS A 267 -27.35 3.15 41.93
C LYS A 267 -26.15 3.35 41.04
N THR A 268 -25.07 3.88 41.59
CA THR A 268 -23.89 4.38 40.85
C THR A 268 -23.36 3.39 39.80
N PHE A 269 -23.10 2.14 40.17
CA PHE A 269 -22.59 1.13 39.24
C PHE A 269 -23.55 0.88 38.07
N LEU A 270 -24.86 0.69 38.38
CA LEU A 270 -25.87 0.42 37.36
C LEU A 270 -26.08 1.63 36.45
N SER A 271 -26.03 2.85 36.98
CA SER A 271 -26.17 4.08 36.20
C SER A 271 -25.01 4.29 35.25
N ILE A 272 -23.76 4.02 35.69
CA ILE A 272 -22.58 4.08 34.81
C ILE A 272 -22.72 3.04 33.69
N PHE A 273 -23.03 1.78 34.02
CA PHE A 273 -23.16 0.70 33.05
C PHE A 273 -24.24 1.01 31.99
N LEU A 274 -25.46 1.33 32.42
CA LEU A 274 -26.57 1.63 31.51
C LEU A 274 -26.28 2.86 30.63
N SER A 275 -25.72 3.92 31.21
CA SER A 275 -25.34 5.14 30.46
C SER A 275 -24.23 4.86 29.48
N SER A 276 -23.24 4.05 29.85
CA SER A 276 -22.13 3.68 28.96
C SER A 276 -22.61 2.92 27.74
N VAL A 277 -23.46 1.89 27.95
CA VAL A 277 -24.02 1.13 26.82
C VAL A 277 -24.90 2.03 25.94
N LEU A 278 -25.74 2.88 26.54
CA LEU A 278 -26.59 3.82 25.78
C LEU A 278 -25.72 4.75 24.89
N LEU A 279 -24.63 5.28 25.42
CA LEU A 279 -23.78 6.20 24.71
C LEU A 279 -22.94 5.50 23.63
N ILE A 280 -22.53 4.23 23.83
CA ILE A 280 -21.94 3.42 22.77
C ILE A 280 -22.94 3.25 21.62
N VAL A 281 -24.21 2.93 21.93
CA VAL A 281 -25.26 2.79 20.91
C VAL A 281 -25.53 4.11 20.18
N ILE A 282 -25.54 5.24 20.91
CA ILE A 282 -25.67 6.56 20.29
C ILE A 282 -24.48 6.87 19.37
N GLY A 283 -23.25 6.58 19.78
CA GLY A 283 -22.07 6.73 18.90
C GLY A 283 -22.13 5.82 17.67
N TYR A 284 -22.54 4.58 17.87
CA TYR A 284 -22.72 3.59 16.79
C TYR A 284 -23.82 3.99 15.80
N SER A 285 -24.79 4.80 16.20
CA SER A 285 -25.89 5.22 15.33
C SER A 285 -25.44 6.00 14.08
N THR A 286 -24.17 6.39 13.97
CA THR A 286 -23.59 6.91 12.71
C THR A 286 -23.77 5.95 11.55
N TYR A 287 -23.87 4.63 11.77
CA TYR A 287 -24.18 3.64 10.75
C TYR A 287 -25.53 3.82 10.06
N PHE A 288 -26.49 4.49 10.72
CA PHE A 288 -27.74 4.82 10.04
C PHE A 288 -27.53 5.67 8.78
N ALA A 289 -26.46 6.47 8.73
CA ALA A 289 -26.12 7.22 7.52
C ALA A 289 -25.89 6.30 6.33
N ILE A 290 -25.18 5.18 6.49
CA ILE A 290 -24.93 4.19 5.45
C ILE A 290 -26.25 3.60 4.91
N PHE A 291 -27.09 3.09 5.82
CA PHE A 291 -28.32 2.39 5.43
C PHE A 291 -29.36 3.33 4.82
N ILE A 292 -29.50 4.57 5.36
CA ILE A 292 -30.38 5.58 4.79
C ILE A 292 -29.89 5.99 3.39
N ARG A 293 -28.57 6.12 3.22
CA ARG A 293 -28.00 6.51 1.91
C ARG A 293 -28.11 5.40 0.88
N SER A 294 -27.88 4.15 1.25
CA SER A 294 -28.07 3.01 0.36
C SER A 294 -29.52 2.95 -0.16
N GLY A 295 -30.53 3.13 0.70
CA GLY A 295 -31.93 3.20 0.28
C GLY A 295 -32.29 4.40 -0.64
N GLN A 296 -31.33 5.26 -0.97
CA GLN A 296 -31.45 6.34 -1.95
C GLN A 296 -30.70 6.07 -3.25
N ASN A 297 -30.11 4.90 -3.40
CA ASN A 297 -29.40 4.41 -4.57
C ASN A 297 -28.32 5.41 -5.07
N PRO A 298 -27.30 5.77 -4.26
CA PRO A 298 -26.22 6.62 -4.71
C PRO A 298 -25.39 5.89 -5.78
N ASN A 299 -24.66 6.65 -6.59
CA ASN A 299 -23.85 6.07 -7.68
C ASN A 299 -22.75 5.10 -7.20
N ILE A 300 -22.22 5.29 -6.00
CA ILE A 300 -21.35 4.33 -5.31
C ILE A 300 -22.13 3.81 -4.12
N ASP A 301 -22.56 2.56 -4.18
CA ASP A 301 -23.36 1.87 -3.16
C ASP A 301 -22.88 0.43 -3.01
N GLU A 302 -21.72 0.28 -2.34
CA GLU A 302 -21.13 -1.05 -2.20
C GLU A 302 -21.98 -1.96 -1.31
N ASN A 303 -22.24 -3.17 -1.81
CA ASN A 303 -23.10 -4.19 -1.20
C ASN A 303 -24.59 -3.81 -1.08
N ASN A 304 -25.00 -2.64 -1.51
CA ASN A 304 -26.40 -2.17 -1.46
C ASN A 304 -27.11 -2.51 -0.14
N PRO A 305 -26.62 -2.03 1.04
CA PRO A 305 -27.15 -2.42 2.34
C PRO A 305 -28.48 -1.72 2.69
N GLU A 306 -29.45 -1.74 1.75
CA GLU A 306 -30.77 -1.09 1.92
C GLU A 306 -31.73 -1.93 2.77
N THR A 307 -31.62 -3.26 2.70
CA THR A 307 -32.40 -4.17 3.53
C THR A 307 -31.62 -4.55 4.78
N ILE A 308 -32.34 -5.00 5.81
CA ILE A 308 -31.72 -5.42 7.08
C ILE A 308 -30.78 -6.62 6.86
N SER A 309 -31.14 -7.53 5.94
CA SER A 309 -30.30 -8.70 5.60
C SER A 309 -28.97 -8.29 4.97
N GLU A 310 -29.02 -7.40 4.00
CA GLU A 310 -27.84 -6.85 3.32
C GLU A 310 -27.01 -5.99 4.29
N ALA A 311 -27.65 -5.20 5.14
CA ALA A 311 -26.97 -4.46 6.19
C ALA A 311 -26.18 -5.37 7.16
N ILE A 312 -26.73 -6.55 7.50
CA ILE A 312 -26.03 -7.56 8.31
C ILE A 312 -24.83 -8.13 7.55
N SER A 313 -25.03 -8.49 6.29
CA SER A 313 -23.94 -9.01 5.41
C SER A 313 -22.82 -7.98 5.26
N TYR A 314 -23.17 -6.72 5.04
CA TYR A 314 -22.24 -5.59 4.96
C TYR A 314 -21.40 -5.42 6.24
N LEU A 315 -22.05 -5.40 7.40
CA LEU A 315 -21.37 -5.27 8.69
C LEU A 315 -20.51 -6.50 9.04
N ASN A 316 -20.92 -7.69 8.60
CA ASN A 316 -20.15 -8.90 8.75
C ASN A 316 -18.97 -8.96 7.79
N ARG A 317 -18.93 -8.15 6.73
CA ARG A 317 -17.94 -8.18 5.66
C ARG A 317 -17.96 -9.52 4.89
N ASP A 318 -19.16 -10.07 4.64
CA ASP A 318 -19.34 -11.41 4.09
C ASP A 318 -18.67 -11.56 2.70
N GLN A 319 -18.58 -10.48 1.91
CA GLN A 319 -17.88 -10.47 0.62
C GLN A 319 -16.38 -10.84 0.69
N TYR A 320 -15.73 -10.69 1.85
CA TYR A 320 -14.32 -11.05 2.04
C TYR A 320 -14.15 -12.47 2.60
N GLY A 321 -15.24 -13.23 2.71
CA GLY A 321 -15.26 -14.57 3.29
C GLY A 321 -15.10 -14.58 4.82
N GLN A 322 -15.04 -15.78 5.38
CA GLN A 322 -14.94 -15.94 6.83
C GLN A 322 -13.51 -15.68 7.29
N MET A 323 -13.38 -14.78 8.27
CA MET A 323 -12.12 -14.57 8.96
C MET A 323 -11.91 -15.67 10.01
N THR A 324 -10.93 -16.51 9.81
CA THR A 324 -10.52 -17.55 10.77
C THR A 324 -9.23 -17.14 11.45
N ILE A 325 -9.15 -17.36 12.78
CA ILE A 325 -7.90 -17.14 13.52
C ILE A 325 -6.93 -18.30 13.26
N LEU A 326 -7.45 -19.49 13.14
CA LEU A 326 -6.75 -20.74 12.81
C LEU A 326 -7.58 -21.54 11.81
N PRO A 327 -6.95 -22.25 10.86
CA PRO A 327 -5.51 -22.27 10.55
C PRO A 327 -4.99 -20.93 10.02
N ARG A 328 -3.65 -20.73 10.07
CA ARG A 328 -3.02 -19.54 9.45
C ARG A 328 -3.08 -19.68 7.94
N LYS A 329 -3.38 -18.57 7.25
CA LYS A 329 -3.47 -18.52 5.77
C LYS A 329 -2.08 -18.31 5.19
N PHE A 330 -1.60 -19.19 4.32
CA PHE A 330 -0.35 -19.01 3.58
C PHE A 330 -0.47 -19.53 2.15
N ASP A 331 0.21 -18.85 1.21
CA ASP A 331 0.02 -18.99 -0.23
C ASP A 331 0.62 -20.27 -0.84
N ASN A 332 1.63 -20.84 -0.22
CA ASN A 332 2.36 -21.98 -0.76
C ASN A 332 1.71 -23.33 -0.36
N LEU A 333 0.41 -23.42 -0.55
CA LEU A 333 -0.27 -24.69 -0.39
C LEU A 333 -0.13 -25.49 -1.67
N PRO A 334 0.26 -26.79 -1.56
CA PRO A 334 0.20 -27.65 -2.70
C PRO A 334 -1.24 -27.70 -3.22
N SER A 335 -1.37 -27.57 -4.51
CA SER A 335 -2.59 -27.49 -5.30
C SER A 335 -3.44 -28.76 -5.24
N LYS A 336 -3.90 -29.17 -4.05
CA LYS A 336 -4.98 -30.13 -3.91
C LYS A 336 -6.22 -29.40 -3.43
N VAL A 337 -6.80 -28.63 -4.33
CA VAL A 337 -8.20 -28.24 -4.22
C VAL A 337 -8.99 -29.44 -4.71
N SER A 338 -9.56 -30.21 -3.81
CA SER A 338 -10.55 -31.23 -4.20
C SER A 338 -11.84 -30.52 -4.56
N ILE A 339 -12.10 -30.41 -5.84
CA ILE A 339 -13.40 -29.97 -6.35
C ILE A 339 -14.37 -31.14 -6.14
N VAL A 340 -15.20 -31.03 -5.11
CA VAL A 340 -16.29 -31.98 -4.88
C VAL A 340 -17.47 -31.55 -5.72
N GLY A 341 -17.66 -32.16 -6.86
CA GLY A 341 -18.83 -32.02 -7.71
C GLY A 341 -19.00 -33.27 -8.59
N SER A 342 -20.20 -33.78 -8.65
CA SER A 342 -20.54 -34.92 -9.48
C SER A 342 -20.37 -34.65 -10.98
N PRO A 343 -19.82 -35.56 -11.80
CA PRO A 343 -19.47 -35.28 -13.19
C PRO A 343 -20.63 -35.32 -14.18
N ALA A 344 -21.87 -35.17 -13.77
CA ALA A 344 -22.96 -35.71 -14.57
C ALA A 344 -23.93 -34.70 -15.19
N ASP A 345 -23.82 -33.41 -15.11
CA ASP A 345 -24.72 -32.53 -15.87
C ASP A 345 -24.07 -31.21 -16.29
N ASP A 346 -24.19 -30.85 -17.53
CA ASP A 346 -23.72 -29.62 -18.19
C ASP A 346 -24.29 -28.31 -17.60
N ASN A 347 -25.21 -28.42 -16.63
CA ASN A 347 -25.89 -27.30 -15.97
C ASN A 347 -25.74 -27.30 -14.45
N SER A 348 -24.86 -28.11 -13.86
CA SER A 348 -24.68 -28.11 -12.42
C SER A 348 -23.87 -26.91 -11.95
N GLN A 349 -24.49 -26.04 -11.12
CA GLN A 349 -23.81 -25.03 -10.33
C GLN A 349 -22.79 -25.70 -9.40
N PHE A 350 -21.59 -25.15 -9.36
CA PHE A 350 -20.56 -25.57 -8.43
C PHE A 350 -20.63 -24.70 -7.18
N SER A 351 -20.89 -25.31 -6.04
CA SER A 351 -20.43 -24.73 -4.79
C SER A 351 -18.96 -25.16 -4.61
N PHE A 352 -18.05 -24.20 -4.56
CA PHE A 352 -16.72 -24.43 -4.06
C PHE A 352 -16.82 -24.57 -2.54
N ASP A 353 -17.02 -25.77 -2.04
CA ASP A 353 -16.57 -26.09 -0.70
C ASP A 353 -15.03 -26.11 -0.76
N GLN A 354 -14.43 -24.95 -0.52
CA GLN A 354 -13.04 -24.86 -0.15
C GLN A 354 -12.91 -25.49 1.25
N GLU A 355 -12.93 -26.79 1.36
CA GLU A 355 -12.13 -27.46 2.33
C GLU A 355 -10.68 -27.29 1.88
N LEU A 356 -10.20 -26.07 2.07
CA LEU A 356 -8.79 -25.78 2.02
C LEU A 356 -8.16 -26.70 3.06
N ASP A 357 -7.32 -27.61 2.60
CA ASP A 357 -6.59 -28.58 3.41
C ASP A 357 -5.54 -27.89 4.34
N TYR A 358 -5.86 -26.68 4.80
CA TYR A 358 -5.10 -25.93 5.82
C TYR A 358 -5.11 -26.66 7.17
N MET A 359 -6.07 -27.55 7.41
CA MET A 359 -6.18 -28.26 8.66
C MET A 359 -5.08 -29.30 8.89
N PHE A 360 -4.38 -29.72 7.84
CA PHE A 360 -3.41 -30.81 7.90
C PHE A 360 -1.96 -30.39 7.73
N HIS A 361 -1.67 -29.09 7.67
CA HIS A 361 -0.29 -28.64 7.75
C HIS A 361 0.23 -28.81 9.17
N ASP A 362 1.42 -29.41 9.25
CA ASP A 362 2.13 -29.58 10.50
C ASP A 362 2.13 -28.30 11.35
N ILE A 363 1.85 -28.42 12.64
CA ILE A 363 1.92 -27.30 13.58
C ILE A 363 3.24 -26.51 13.44
N PRO A 364 4.42 -27.12 13.18
CA PRO A 364 5.64 -26.40 12.88
C PRO A 364 5.55 -25.47 11.67
N SER A 365 4.89 -25.86 10.59
CA SER A 365 4.78 -24.99 9.39
C SER A 365 3.88 -23.78 9.63
N GLN A 366 2.78 -23.94 10.37
CA GLN A 366 1.94 -22.81 10.79
C GLN A 366 2.67 -21.87 11.77
N ALA A 367 3.42 -22.43 12.73
CA ALA A 367 4.23 -21.64 13.65
C ALA A 367 5.36 -20.90 12.92
N SER A 368 5.98 -21.54 11.94
CA SER A 368 7.00 -20.91 11.10
C SER A 368 6.43 -19.76 10.28
N PHE A 369 5.26 -19.94 9.66
CA PHE A 369 4.59 -18.87 8.92
C PHE A 369 4.18 -17.71 9.84
N LEU A 370 3.58 -18.01 10.99
CA LEU A 370 3.23 -17.00 11.99
C LEU A 370 4.46 -16.19 12.41
N TRP A 371 5.58 -16.85 12.70
CA TRP A 371 6.78 -16.16 13.17
C TRP A 371 7.50 -15.42 12.05
N ASN A 372 7.86 -16.11 10.95
CA ASN A 372 8.71 -15.54 9.91
C ASN A 372 7.98 -14.53 9.05
N TYR A 373 6.74 -14.82 8.66
CA TYR A 373 5.96 -13.90 7.81
C TYR A 373 5.15 -12.92 8.64
N GLN A 374 4.21 -13.41 9.45
CA GLN A 374 3.21 -12.53 10.06
C GLN A 374 3.78 -11.68 11.21
N ILE A 375 4.65 -12.21 12.06
CA ILE A 375 5.27 -11.44 13.15
C ILE A 375 6.51 -10.70 12.65
N LYS A 376 7.48 -11.40 12.05
CA LYS A 376 8.78 -10.81 11.72
C LYS A 376 8.66 -9.83 10.54
N LYS A 377 8.06 -10.26 9.40
CA LYS A 377 7.90 -9.43 8.21
C LYS A 377 6.79 -8.39 8.37
N MET A 378 5.59 -8.80 8.81
CA MET A 378 4.40 -7.94 8.82
C MET A 378 4.23 -7.11 10.09
N TYR A 379 5.11 -7.21 11.10
CA TYR A 379 5.06 -6.37 12.28
C TYR A 379 6.42 -5.87 12.72
N LEU A 380 7.41 -6.74 12.99
CA LEU A 380 8.71 -6.30 13.51
C LEU A 380 9.45 -5.43 12.49
N ARG A 381 9.39 -5.77 11.21
CA ARG A 381 9.93 -4.94 10.13
C ARG A 381 9.29 -3.55 10.14
N TYR A 382 7.96 -3.47 10.19
CA TYR A 382 7.24 -2.19 10.25
C TYR A 382 7.54 -1.40 11.52
N PHE A 383 7.68 -2.07 12.66
CA PHE A 383 8.08 -1.43 13.90
C PHE A 383 9.49 -0.83 13.80
N LEU A 384 10.42 -1.56 13.21
CA LEU A 384 11.80 -1.08 13.02
C LEU A 384 11.87 0.07 12.01
N TRP A 385 11.02 0.11 10.99
CA TRP A 385 10.91 1.26 10.10
C TRP A 385 10.68 2.58 10.86
N GLN A 386 9.85 2.52 11.90
CA GLN A 386 9.53 3.72 12.67
C GLN A 386 10.71 4.26 13.49
N PHE A 387 11.58 3.39 13.98
CA PHE A 387 12.54 3.76 15.03
C PHE A 387 14.00 3.39 14.74
N ALA A 388 14.25 2.61 13.70
CA ALA A 388 15.59 2.24 13.25
C ALA A 388 15.88 2.75 11.83
N GLY A 389 14.89 2.70 10.93
CA GLY A 389 14.95 3.21 9.57
C GLY A 389 14.36 2.24 8.55
N LYS A 390 13.88 2.80 7.44
CA LYS A 390 13.36 2.08 6.27
C LYS A 390 14.39 2.17 5.15
N GLY A 391 14.63 1.08 4.45
CA GLY A 391 15.62 1.04 3.38
C GLY A 391 15.37 -0.09 2.41
N ASP A 392 16.34 -0.31 1.54
CA ASP A 392 16.22 -1.27 0.47
C ASP A 392 16.17 -2.74 0.99
N SER A 393 15.63 -3.63 0.18
CA SER A 393 15.37 -5.04 0.48
C SER A 393 16.64 -5.89 0.70
N GLY A 394 17.82 -5.34 0.48
CA GLY A 394 19.09 -6.04 0.68
C GLY A 394 19.44 -6.32 2.14
N ASP A 395 18.61 -5.90 3.11
CA ASP A 395 18.85 -6.15 4.52
C ASP A 395 18.71 -7.63 4.87
N PRO A 396 19.71 -8.24 5.55
CA PRO A 396 19.67 -9.66 5.92
C PRO A 396 18.47 -10.04 6.79
N PHE A 397 17.93 -9.10 7.59
CA PHE A 397 16.76 -9.33 8.40
C PHE A 397 15.52 -9.57 7.51
N VAL A 398 15.35 -8.77 6.47
CA VAL A 398 14.23 -8.92 5.52
C VAL A 398 14.42 -10.13 4.62
N ALA A 399 15.63 -10.35 4.10
CA ALA A 399 15.95 -11.53 3.30
C ALA A 399 15.63 -12.83 4.04
N SER A 400 15.83 -12.86 5.36
CA SER A 400 15.53 -14.04 6.19
C SER A 400 14.03 -14.34 6.33
N VAL A 401 13.14 -13.46 5.91
CA VAL A 401 11.68 -13.65 5.90
C VAL A 401 11.11 -13.84 4.48
N GLY A 402 11.99 -14.03 3.47
CA GLY A 402 11.58 -14.27 2.10
C GLY A 402 11.01 -13.04 1.40
N ALA A 403 11.47 -11.83 1.77
CA ALA A 403 11.11 -10.62 1.05
C ALA A 403 11.65 -10.68 -0.39
N SER A 404 10.85 -10.22 -1.33
CA SER A 404 11.28 -10.05 -2.71
C SER A 404 12.28 -8.89 -2.83
N SER A 405 12.97 -8.81 -3.96
CA SER A 405 13.87 -7.69 -4.28
C SER A 405 13.18 -6.33 -4.32
N ASP A 406 11.86 -6.31 -4.39
CA ASP A 406 11.04 -5.10 -4.56
C ASP A 406 10.41 -4.61 -3.25
N GLU A 407 10.75 -5.23 -2.11
CA GLU A 407 10.21 -4.86 -0.80
C GLU A 407 11.24 -4.11 0.04
N ASP A 408 10.76 -3.07 0.72
CA ASP A 408 11.61 -2.30 1.64
C ASP A 408 12.01 -3.10 2.89
N GLY A 409 13.27 -3.01 3.25
CA GLY A 409 13.86 -3.61 4.43
C GLY A 409 14.02 -2.64 5.60
N VAL A 410 15.00 -2.91 6.45
CA VAL A 410 15.37 -2.07 7.60
C VAL A 410 16.76 -1.49 7.35
N ASP A 411 16.84 -0.17 7.22
CA ASP A 411 18.13 0.54 7.15
C ASP A 411 18.51 1.12 8.51
N TRP A 412 19.39 0.42 9.21
CA TRP A 412 19.90 0.82 10.52
C TRP A 412 20.71 2.13 10.53
N ARG A 413 21.01 2.68 9.35
CA ARG A 413 21.82 3.89 9.17
C ARG A 413 20.99 5.10 8.77
N GLN A 414 19.75 4.94 8.36
CA GLN A 414 18.90 6.03 7.87
C GLN A 414 18.79 7.17 8.89
N PHE A 415 18.61 6.84 10.16
CA PHE A 415 18.55 7.84 11.24
C PHE A 415 19.91 8.08 11.94
N GLY A 416 21.00 7.53 11.41
CA GLY A 416 22.32 7.48 12.03
C GLY A 416 22.41 6.34 13.04
N LEU A 417 22.30 6.63 14.34
CA LEU A 417 22.11 5.60 15.37
C LEU A 417 20.60 5.46 15.67
N PRO A 418 20.09 4.26 15.94
CA PRO A 418 18.69 4.05 16.30
C PRO A 418 18.38 4.49 17.75
N ILE A 419 18.66 5.77 18.05
CA ILE A 419 18.56 6.34 19.40
C ILE A 419 17.12 6.25 19.91
N ALA A 420 16.12 6.44 19.04
CA ALA A 420 14.71 6.33 19.40
C ALA A 420 14.38 4.92 19.93
N LEU A 421 14.81 3.88 19.22
CA LEU A 421 14.65 2.50 19.64
C LEU A 421 15.34 2.23 20.97
N ILE A 422 16.60 2.67 21.14
CA ILE A 422 17.38 2.48 22.37
C ILE A 422 16.70 3.17 23.55
N MET A 423 16.27 4.43 23.39
CA MET A 423 15.57 5.19 24.45
C MET A 423 14.25 4.52 24.81
N GLY A 424 13.50 4.00 23.84
CA GLY A 424 12.28 3.24 24.10
C GLY A 424 12.53 2.00 24.95
N LEU A 425 13.56 1.22 24.64
CA LEU A 425 13.95 0.03 25.42
C LEU A 425 14.40 0.40 26.84
N ILE A 426 15.20 1.45 27.01
CA ILE A 426 15.56 2.01 28.33
C ILE A 426 14.30 2.43 29.09
N GLY A 427 13.36 3.09 28.41
CA GLY A 427 12.09 3.54 28.96
C GLY A 427 11.23 2.39 29.46
N ILE A 428 11.14 1.27 28.73
CA ILE A 428 10.48 0.06 29.20
C ILE A 428 11.09 -0.41 30.52
N GLY A 429 12.40 -0.61 30.56
CA GLY A 429 13.10 -1.05 31.79
C GLY A 429 12.91 -0.11 32.98
N TYR A 430 13.00 1.21 32.73
CA TYR A 430 12.76 2.22 33.74
C TYR A 430 11.32 2.21 34.25
N HIS A 431 10.32 2.11 33.37
CA HIS A 431 8.93 2.09 33.72
C HIS A 431 8.57 0.88 34.60
N PHE A 432 9.01 -0.33 34.20
CA PHE A 432 8.79 -1.53 35.01
C PHE A 432 9.48 -1.48 36.36
N ARG A 433 10.64 -0.80 36.45
CA ARG A 433 11.34 -0.62 37.74
C ARG A 433 10.63 0.35 38.70
N LYS A 434 10.04 1.41 38.15
CA LYS A 434 9.47 2.51 38.95
C LYS A 434 7.96 2.35 39.22
N ASN A 435 7.18 1.93 38.20
CA ASN A 435 5.74 1.73 38.31
C ASN A 435 5.28 0.52 37.47
N LYS A 436 5.35 -0.65 38.07
CA LYS A 436 5.01 -1.91 37.40
C LYS A 436 3.57 -1.97 36.86
N GLN A 437 2.64 -1.31 37.57
CA GLN A 437 1.20 -1.35 37.23
C GLN A 437 0.93 -0.58 35.95
N ASP A 438 1.41 0.64 35.86
CA ASP A 438 1.28 1.46 34.65
C ASP A 438 2.09 0.86 33.49
N ALA A 439 3.32 0.33 33.77
CA ALA A 439 4.14 -0.33 32.76
C ALA A 439 3.44 -1.55 32.16
N PHE A 440 2.78 -2.36 32.99
CA PHE A 440 2.02 -3.52 32.54
C PHE A 440 0.79 -3.11 31.73
N SER A 441 0.04 -2.07 32.17
CA SER A 441 -1.09 -1.54 31.41
C SER A 441 -0.67 -1.05 30.04
N LEU A 442 0.44 -0.31 29.97
CA LEU A 442 0.97 0.21 28.70
C LEU A 442 1.47 -0.92 27.79
N LEU A 443 2.08 -1.98 28.37
CA LEU A 443 2.48 -3.17 27.61
C LEU A 443 1.26 -3.88 26.99
N ILE A 444 0.16 -3.99 27.73
CA ILE A 444 -1.08 -4.57 27.19
C ILE A 444 -1.62 -3.69 26.04
N LEU A 445 -1.60 -2.37 26.15
CA LEU A 445 -1.97 -1.50 25.03
C LEU A 445 -1.10 -1.74 23.80
N PHE A 446 0.23 -1.78 24.00
CA PHE A 446 1.20 -2.06 22.94
C PHE A 446 0.95 -3.40 22.23
N LEU A 447 0.73 -4.46 23.00
CA LEU A 447 0.48 -5.79 22.46
C LEU A 447 -0.89 -5.91 21.78
N MET A 448 -1.92 -5.31 22.37
CA MET A 448 -3.28 -5.36 21.79
C MET A 448 -3.36 -4.58 20.47
N THR A 449 -2.73 -3.42 20.38
CA THR A 449 -2.72 -2.59 19.16
C THR A 449 -1.61 -2.98 18.17
N GLY A 450 -0.80 -3.99 18.48
CA GLY A 450 0.25 -4.55 17.65
C GLY A 450 0.01 -6.03 17.36
N ILE A 451 0.64 -6.90 18.13
CA ILE A 451 0.66 -8.34 17.88
C ILE A 451 -0.74 -8.98 17.87
N ALA A 452 -1.68 -8.50 18.70
CA ALA A 452 -3.04 -9.04 18.70
C ALA A 452 -3.76 -8.83 17.35
N ILE A 453 -3.44 -7.76 16.62
CA ILE A 453 -3.97 -7.50 15.28
C ILE A 453 -3.53 -8.60 14.29
N ILE A 454 -2.31 -9.10 14.40
CA ILE A 454 -1.79 -10.18 13.56
C ILE A 454 -2.64 -11.44 13.70
N PHE A 455 -2.99 -11.78 14.95
CA PHE A 455 -3.84 -12.94 15.20
C PHE A 455 -5.25 -12.75 14.63
N TYR A 456 -5.80 -11.54 14.77
CA TYR A 456 -7.14 -11.22 14.30
C TYR A 456 -7.25 -11.19 12.78
N LEU A 457 -6.32 -10.50 12.10
CA LEU A 457 -6.38 -10.34 10.65
C LEU A 457 -5.99 -11.60 9.89
N ASN A 458 -5.13 -12.45 10.47
CA ASN A 458 -4.62 -13.67 9.83
C ASN A 458 -4.21 -13.45 8.36
N GLN A 459 -3.40 -12.40 8.12
CA GLN A 459 -3.02 -11.97 6.77
C GLN A 459 -2.27 -13.08 6.03
N ASP A 460 -2.71 -13.35 4.83
CA ASP A 460 -2.09 -14.25 3.87
C ASP A 460 -0.87 -13.62 3.18
N ALA A 461 -0.14 -14.40 2.42
CA ALA A 461 1.01 -13.97 1.63
C ALA A 461 0.77 -14.32 0.14
N PRO A 462 1.19 -13.42 -0.81
CA PRO A 462 1.71 -12.06 -0.60
C PRO A 462 0.60 -11.03 -0.34
N GLN A 463 0.92 -9.92 0.33
CA GLN A 463 -0.01 -8.79 0.45
C GLN A 463 0.17 -7.84 -0.74
N PRO A 464 -0.93 -7.27 -1.27
CA PRO A 464 -0.86 -6.36 -2.41
C PRO A 464 -0.20 -5.01 -2.10
N ARG A 465 -0.22 -4.60 -0.82
CA ARG A 465 0.45 -3.40 -0.29
C ARG A 465 0.98 -3.63 1.11
N GLU A 466 1.87 -2.75 1.56
CA GLU A 466 2.33 -2.72 2.95
C GLU A 466 1.18 -2.39 3.90
N ARG A 467 1.17 -2.99 5.10
CA ARG A 467 0.07 -2.90 6.09
C ARG A 467 0.49 -2.25 7.41
N ASP A 468 1.57 -1.49 7.41
CA ASP A 468 2.15 -0.81 8.57
C ASP A 468 1.18 0.15 9.26
N TYR A 469 0.27 0.76 8.50
CA TYR A 469 -0.79 1.64 9.01
C TYR A 469 -1.72 0.99 10.03
N ALA A 470 -1.90 -0.32 9.98
CA ALA A 470 -2.74 -1.04 10.96
C ALA A 470 -2.16 -1.03 12.39
N TYR A 471 -0.86 -0.80 12.54
CA TYR A 471 -0.13 -0.89 13.80
C TYR A 471 0.28 0.47 14.39
N VAL A 472 -0.15 1.58 13.83
CA VAL A 472 0.22 2.95 14.24
C VAL A 472 -0.02 3.21 15.73
N ALA A 473 -1.10 2.66 16.30
CA ALA A 473 -1.39 2.79 17.73
C ALA A 473 -0.36 2.07 18.63
N SER A 474 0.20 0.95 18.18
CA SER A 474 1.32 0.27 18.86
C SER A 474 2.60 1.11 18.82
N PHE A 475 2.90 1.72 17.67
CA PHE A 475 4.05 2.60 17.49
C PHE A 475 3.91 3.87 18.34
N MET A 476 2.72 4.47 18.39
CA MET A 476 2.38 5.56 19.30
C MET A 476 2.62 5.18 20.76
N THR A 477 2.20 3.98 21.15
CA THR A 477 2.40 3.47 22.52
C THR A 477 3.87 3.32 22.88
N PHE A 478 4.70 2.83 21.95
CA PHE A 478 6.15 2.72 22.15
C PHE A 478 6.80 4.10 22.33
N SER A 479 6.27 5.12 21.68
CA SER A 479 6.80 6.49 21.81
C SER A 479 6.63 7.07 23.22
N ILE A 480 5.67 6.59 24.00
CA ILE A 480 5.57 6.94 25.43
C ILE A 480 6.80 6.45 26.18
N TRP A 481 7.26 5.23 25.88
CA TRP A 481 8.50 4.71 26.49
C TRP A 481 9.75 5.45 26.01
N ILE A 482 9.77 5.98 24.78
CA ILE A 482 10.86 6.86 24.35
C ILE A 482 10.95 8.08 25.27
N GLY A 483 9.83 8.73 25.60
CA GLY A 483 9.80 9.87 26.53
C GLY A 483 10.27 9.51 27.93
N LEU A 484 9.85 8.35 28.45
CA LEU A 484 10.30 7.83 29.75
C LEU A 484 11.79 7.49 29.72
N GLY A 485 12.30 6.95 28.62
CA GLY A 485 13.71 6.62 28.45
C GLY A 485 14.61 7.86 28.46
N ILE A 486 14.22 8.90 27.68
CA ILE A 486 14.93 10.19 27.66
C ILE A 486 14.94 10.81 29.05
N TYR A 487 13.78 10.86 29.72
CA TYR A 487 13.69 11.40 31.09
C TYR A 487 14.58 10.63 32.07
N SER A 488 14.53 9.30 32.02
CA SER A 488 15.38 8.43 32.86
C SER A 488 16.86 8.64 32.61
N PHE A 489 17.27 8.74 31.36
CA PHE A 489 18.65 8.89 30.93
C PHE A 489 19.22 10.26 31.41
N ILE A 490 18.47 11.33 31.20
CA ILE A 490 18.85 12.67 31.66
C ILE A 490 19.03 12.69 33.19
N ASN A 491 18.07 12.14 33.93
CA ASN A 491 18.17 12.09 35.39
C ASN A 491 19.35 11.23 35.86
N PHE A 492 19.59 10.09 35.22
CA PHE A 492 20.73 9.23 35.57
C PHE A 492 22.07 9.97 35.38
N ILE A 493 22.27 10.63 34.23
CA ILE A 493 23.49 11.38 33.97
C ILE A 493 23.65 12.55 34.95
N THR A 494 22.58 13.32 35.16
CA THR A 494 22.63 14.50 36.05
C THR A 494 22.83 14.14 37.50
N ASP A 495 22.25 13.06 37.99
CA ASP A 495 22.35 12.69 39.39
C ASP A 495 23.59 11.89 39.73
N SER A 496 24.11 11.10 38.81
CA SER A 496 25.23 10.17 39.06
C SER A 496 26.60 10.70 38.63
N LEU A 497 26.69 11.54 37.63
CA LEU A 497 27.94 11.88 36.97
C LEU A 497 28.35 13.38 37.09
N LEU A 498 27.46 14.27 37.47
CA LEU A 498 27.70 15.70 37.36
C LEU A 498 27.65 16.41 38.73
N GLU A 499 28.56 17.36 38.95
CA GLU A 499 28.49 18.32 40.07
C GLU A 499 27.29 19.24 39.99
N LYS A 500 26.78 19.70 41.14
CA LYS A 500 25.54 20.50 41.19
C LYS A 500 25.52 21.75 40.28
N SER A 501 26.68 22.40 40.07
CA SER A 501 26.81 23.59 39.24
C SER A 501 26.68 23.37 37.73
N ILE A 502 26.99 22.16 37.26
CA ILE A 502 27.01 21.80 35.85
C ILE A 502 25.71 21.10 35.43
N LYS A 503 24.95 20.56 36.38
CA LYS A 503 23.74 19.74 36.14
C LYS A 503 22.72 20.39 35.19
N LEU A 504 22.39 21.62 35.39
CA LEU A 504 21.34 22.29 34.62
C LEU A 504 21.75 22.52 33.15
N GLN A 505 22.98 23.04 32.94
CA GLN A 505 23.49 23.30 31.57
C GLN A 505 23.67 22.01 30.77
N SER A 506 24.21 20.98 31.41
CA SER A 506 24.37 19.64 30.79
C SER A 506 23.05 18.99 30.44
N SER A 507 22.00 19.16 31.25
CA SER A 507 20.65 18.66 30.95
C SER A 507 20.05 19.38 29.74
N TYR A 508 20.17 20.68 29.63
CA TYR A 508 19.72 21.43 28.45
C TYR A 508 20.48 21.04 27.19
N PHE A 509 21.80 20.83 27.32
CA PHE A 509 22.62 20.35 26.21
C PHE A 509 22.17 18.96 25.73
N MET A 510 21.95 18.00 26.63
CA MET A 510 21.47 16.68 26.31
C MET A 510 20.08 16.69 25.64
N ILE A 511 19.17 17.54 26.14
CA ILE A 511 17.84 17.71 25.50
C ILE A 511 18.03 18.21 24.08
N GLY A 512 18.88 19.20 23.86
CA GLY A 512 19.20 19.70 22.52
C GLY A 512 19.76 18.63 21.61
N LEU A 513 20.65 17.76 22.12
CA LEU A 513 21.14 16.61 21.36
C LEU A 513 20.02 15.62 21.01
N PHE A 514 19.15 15.27 21.97
CA PHE A 514 18.03 14.36 21.68
C PHE A 514 17.07 14.95 20.62
N ILE A 515 16.78 16.24 20.67
CA ILE A 515 15.95 16.89 19.65
C ILE A 515 16.65 16.86 18.29
N LEU A 516 17.96 17.09 18.25
CA LEU A 516 18.74 17.09 17.01
C LEU A 516 18.82 15.69 16.40
N PHE A 517 19.17 14.68 17.21
CA PHE A 517 19.43 13.30 16.72
C PHE A 517 18.21 12.38 16.67
N MET A 518 17.04 12.84 17.08
CA MET A 518 15.79 12.06 16.97
C MET A 518 14.77 12.76 16.05
N PRO A 519 13.89 13.63 16.53
CA PRO A 519 12.82 14.14 15.67
C PRO A 519 13.34 14.94 14.45
N THR A 520 14.40 15.75 14.62
CA THR A 520 14.93 16.54 13.50
C THR A 520 15.60 15.65 12.45
N ARG A 521 16.37 14.64 12.89
CA ARG A 521 16.97 13.69 11.94
C ARG A 521 15.91 12.88 11.21
N MET A 522 14.86 12.43 11.89
CA MET A 522 13.77 11.70 11.28
C MET A 522 12.95 12.56 10.33
N LEU A 523 12.70 13.83 10.70
CA LEU A 523 12.08 14.82 9.81
C LEU A 523 12.86 14.93 8.49
N ILE A 524 14.17 15.11 8.57
CA ILE A 524 15.02 15.28 7.37
C ILE A 524 15.07 13.98 6.55
N ALA A 525 15.26 12.84 7.21
CA ALA A 525 15.41 11.56 6.54
C ALA A 525 14.13 11.09 5.84
N ASN A 526 12.97 11.36 6.44
CA ASN A 526 11.69 10.90 5.93
C ASN A 526 10.97 11.97 5.08
N TYR A 527 11.49 13.20 4.97
CA TYR A 527 10.76 14.30 4.32
C TYR A 527 10.40 13.98 2.88
N HIS A 528 11.38 13.57 2.08
CA HIS A 528 11.19 13.32 0.65
C HIS A 528 10.14 12.21 0.39
N GLU A 529 10.19 11.11 1.13
CA GLU A 529 9.23 10.01 0.97
C GLU A 529 7.78 10.38 1.34
N HIS A 530 7.61 11.40 2.19
CA HIS A 530 6.29 11.82 2.69
C HIS A 530 5.82 13.13 2.06
N ASP A 531 6.63 13.77 1.23
CA ASP A 531 6.22 14.95 0.47
C ASP A 531 5.38 14.54 -0.72
N ARG A 532 4.07 14.73 -0.60
CA ARG A 532 3.09 14.48 -1.67
C ARG A 532 2.83 15.70 -2.53
N THR A 533 3.50 16.83 -2.27
CA THR A 533 3.31 18.03 -3.09
C THR A 533 3.69 17.77 -4.54
N GLY A 534 2.83 18.21 -5.46
CA GLY A 534 3.05 17.98 -6.89
C GLY A 534 2.79 16.55 -7.38
N ASN A 535 2.36 15.62 -6.53
CA ASN A 535 2.01 14.27 -6.94
C ASN A 535 0.57 14.22 -7.49
N TYR A 536 0.47 14.21 -8.82
CA TYR A 536 -0.79 14.10 -9.57
C TYR A 536 -0.95 12.76 -10.27
N ILE A 537 -0.10 11.78 -9.99
CA ILE A 537 0.02 10.53 -10.76
C ILE A 537 -1.31 9.77 -10.82
N ALA A 538 -2.01 9.64 -9.70
CA ALA A 538 -3.28 8.91 -9.64
C ALA A 538 -4.36 9.62 -10.48
N TRP A 539 -4.44 10.93 -10.37
CA TRP A 539 -5.36 11.75 -11.12
C TRP A 539 -5.10 11.68 -12.63
N ASP A 540 -3.84 11.90 -13.03
CA ASP A 540 -3.44 11.89 -14.44
C ASP A 540 -3.64 10.52 -15.08
N MET A 541 -3.30 9.46 -14.37
CA MET A 541 -3.48 8.09 -14.87
C MET A 541 -4.95 7.74 -15.06
N ALA A 542 -5.81 8.12 -14.12
CA ALA A 542 -7.25 7.93 -14.24
C ALA A 542 -7.84 8.76 -15.40
N TYR A 543 -7.44 10.02 -15.51
CA TYR A 543 -7.85 10.88 -16.63
C TYR A 543 -7.43 10.29 -17.98
N ASN A 544 -6.17 9.92 -18.11
CA ASN A 544 -5.62 9.35 -19.34
C ASN A 544 -6.28 8.03 -19.72
N MET A 545 -6.63 7.21 -18.73
CA MET A 545 -7.37 5.96 -18.98
C MET A 545 -8.78 6.23 -19.48
N LEU A 546 -9.51 7.18 -18.90
CA LEU A 546 -10.83 7.59 -19.39
C LEU A 546 -10.74 8.21 -20.80
N GLN A 547 -9.71 9.01 -21.08
CA GLN A 547 -9.53 9.62 -22.39
C GLN A 547 -9.06 8.62 -23.47
N THR A 548 -8.54 7.47 -23.09
CA THR A 548 -8.29 6.37 -24.04
C THR A 548 -9.59 5.83 -24.64
N CYS A 549 -10.65 5.80 -23.82
CA CYS A 549 -11.92 5.18 -24.16
C CYS A 549 -12.78 6.10 -25.06
N GLU A 550 -13.30 5.56 -26.16
CA GLU A 550 -14.27 6.29 -27.00
C GLU A 550 -15.55 6.65 -26.22
N PRO A 551 -16.34 7.62 -26.71
CA PRO A 551 -17.60 7.98 -26.08
C PRO A 551 -18.55 6.80 -25.85
N ASN A 552 -19.24 6.81 -24.72
CA ASN A 552 -20.22 5.79 -24.32
C ASN A 552 -19.65 4.36 -24.20
N SER A 553 -18.36 4.19 -23.98
CA SER A 553 -17.73 2.89 -23.87
C SER A 553 -17.95 2.19 -22.52
N ILE A 554 -17.60 0.89 -22.49
CA ILE A 554 -17.48 0.09 -21.26
C ILE A 554 -15.99 -0.17 -21.03
N LEU A 555 -15.49 0.18 -19.85
CA LEU A 555 -14.11 -0.02 -19.44
C LEU A 555 -14.07 -1.03 -18.30
N PHE A 556 -13.49 -2.18 -18.54
CA PHE A 556 -13.17 -3.14 -17.49
C PHE A 556 -11.89 -2.74 -16.76
N THR A 557 -11.96 -2.63 -15.43
CA THR A 557 -10.84 -2.36 -14.53
C THR A 557 -10.57 -3.56 -13.63
N ASN A 558 -9.35 -3.67 -13.10
CA ASN A 558 -8.95 -4.88 -12.37
C ASN A 558 -9.41 -4.88 -10.91
N GLY A 559 -9.19 -3.77 -10.19
CA GLY A 559 -9.46 -3.65 -8.75
C GLY A 559 -9.45 -2.20 -8.27
N ASP A 560 -9.12 -1.98 -7.01
CA ASP A 560 -9.29 -0.70 -6.33
C ASP A 560 -8.41 0.41 -6.92
N ASN A 561 -7.14 0.12 -7.16
CA ASN A 561 -6.17 1.12 -7.60
C ASN A 561 -6.47 1.76 -8.94
N ASP A 562 -6.99 1.02 -9.88
CA ASP A 562 -7.36 1.54 -11.20
C ASP A 562 -8.82 2.01 -11.25
N THR A 563 -9.67 1.64 -10.28
CA THR A 563 -11.09 2.00 -10.25
C THR A 563 -11.37 3.24 -9.40
N PHE A 564 -10.84 3.34 -8.20
CA PHE A 564 -11.22 4.40 -7.26
C PHE A 564 -10.83 5.82 -7.71
N PRO A 565 -9.67 6.04 -8.36
CA PRO A 565 -9.40 7.33 -8.98
C PRO A 565 -10.35 7.67 -10.16
N LEU A 566 -10.84 6.66 -10.91
CA LEU A 566 -11.84 6.86 -11.95
C LEU A 566 -13.19 7.28 -11.35
N TRP A 567 -13.61 6.63 -10.26
CA TRP A 567 -14.83 7.04 -9.55
C TRP A 567 -14.72 8.46 -9.01
N TYR A 568 -13.56 8.85 -8.48
CA TYR A 568 -13.33 10.24 -8.07
C TYR A 568 -13.52 11.20 -9.25
N LEU A 569 -12.89 10.94 -10.39
CA LEU A 569 -13.04 11.83 -11.56
C LEU A 569 -14.49 11.91 -12.06
N GLN A 570 -15.20 10.78 -12.08
CA GLN A 570 -16.57 10.74 -12.57
C GLN A 570 -17.57 11.36 -11.58
N GLU A 571 -17.50 11.00 -10.30
CA GLU A 571 -18.51 11.39 -9.32
C GLU A 571 -18.26 12.77 -8.70
N VAL A 572 -16.98 13.19 -8.62
CA VAL A 572 -16.62 14.49 -8.01
C VAL A 572 -16.37 15.57 -9.07
N GLU A 573 -15.54 15.26 -10.06
CA GLU A 573 -15.15 16.24 -11.07
C GLU A 573 -16.03 16.21 -12.32
N GLN A 574 -16.91 15.21 -12.47
CA GLN A 574 -17.82 15.02 -13.59
C GLN A 574 -17.08 14.89 -14.93
N ILE A 575 -15.95 14.17 -14.92
CA ILE A 575 -15.12 13.91 -16.10
C ILE A 575 -15.52 12.56 -16.69
N ARG A 576 -15.81 12.51 -17.99
CA ARG A 576 -16.12 11.31 -18.76
C ARG A 576 -17.16 10.40 -18.09
N THR A 577 -18.24 10.98 -17.60
CA THR A 577 -19.37 10.25 -17.00
C THR A 577 -20.12 9.37 -18.00
N ASP A 578 -19.82 9.51 -19.29
CA ASP A 578 -20.32 8.67 -20.39
C ASP A 578 -19.71 7.26 -20.41
N VAL A 579 -18.51 7.08 -19.83
CA VAL A 579 -17.79 5.81 -19.78
C VAL A 579 -18.30 4.96 -18.61
N VAL A 580 -18.72 3.75 -18.91
CA VAL A 580 -19.10 2.77 -17.87
C VAL A 580 -17.84 2.13 -17.31
N VAL A 581 -17.50 2.39 -16.05
CA VAL A 581 -16.42 1.72 -15.35
C VAL A 581 -16.96 0.45 -14.70
N ALA A 582 -16.47 -0.69 -15.14
CA ALA A 582 -16.88 -2.03 -14.65
C ALA A 582 -15.69 -2.72 -13.97
N ASN A 583 -15.68 -2.71 -12.63
CA ASN A 583 -14.64 -3.34 -11.83
C ASN A 583 -14.79 -4.87 -11.83
N LEU A 584 -13.77 -5.58 -12.32
CA LEU A 584 -13.78 -7.04 -12.42
C LEU A 584 -13.87 -7.72 -11.05
N SER A 585 -13.19 -7.21 -10.05
CA SER A 585 -13.27 -7.78 -8.70
C SER A 585 -14.68 -7.72 -8.13
N LEU A 586 -15.38 -6.60 -8.34
CA LEU A 586 -16.75 -6.40 -7.90
C LEU A 586 -17.77 -7.18 -8.76
N LEU A 587 -17.48 -7.46 -10.05
CA LEU A 587 -18.30 -8.30 -10.89
C LEU A 587 -18.42 -9.77 -10.41
N ASN A 588 -17.64 -10.16 -9.40
CA ASN A 588 -17.87 -11.43 -8.70
C ASN A 588 -19.05 -11.40 -7.74
N THR A 589 -19.68 -10.23 -7.51
CA THR A 589 -20.76 -10.03 -6.56
C THR A 589 -22.08 -9.72 -7.28
N THR A 590 -23.16 -10.29 -6.80
CA THR A 590 -24.50 -10.11 -7.41
C THR A 590 -24.99 -8.66 -7.29
N TRP A 591 -24.75 -8.03 -6.14
CA TRP A 591 -25.18 -6.65 -5.89
C TRP A 591 -24.58 -5.65 -6.89
N TYR A 592 -23.30 -5.85 -7.28
CA TYR A 592 -22.65 -4.94 -8.24
C TYR A 592 -23.19 -5.13 -9.66
N VAL A 593 -23.48 -6.37 -10.05
CA VAL A 593 -24.13 -6.66 -11.34
C VAL A 593 -25.52 -6.04 -11.40
N GLU A 594 -26.31 -6.13 -10.34
CA GLU A 594 -27.61 -5.47 -10.20
C GLU A 594 -27.48 -3.96 -10.29
N GLN A 595 -26.55 -3.35 -9.57
CA GLN A 595 -26.30 -1.92 -9.59
C GLN A 595 -25.94 -1.41 -11.00
N LEU A 596 -25.04 -2.10 -11.71
CA LEU A 596 -24.70 -1.74 -13.09
C LEU A 596 -25.91 -1.89 -14.02
N ARG A 597 -26.70 -2.95 -13.89
CA ARG A 597 -27.90 -3.13 -14.70
C ARG A 597 -28.92 -2.00 -14.49
N GLU A 598 -29.22 -1.67 -13.25
CA GLU A 598 -30.21 -0.63 -12.91
C GLU A 598 -29.72 0.77 -13.31
N ARG A 599 -28.44 1.08 -13.07
CA ARG A 599 -27.86 2.37 -13.43
C ARG A 599 -27.94 2.66 -14.94
N TYR A 600 -27.78 1.62 -15.76
CA TYR A 600 -27.77 1.76 -17.22
C TYR A 600 -28.99 1.14 -17.90
N LYS A 601 -30.15 1.06 -17.23
CA LYS A 601 -31.38 0.44 -17.74
C LYS A 601 -31.92 1.09 -19.02
N ASP A 602 -31.65 2.37 -19.25
CA ASP A 602 -32.10 3.10 -20.46
C ASP A 602 -31.27 2.73 -21.71
N ASN A 603 -30.04 2.24 -21.51
CA ASN A 603 -29.17 1.70 -22.57
C ASN A 603 -28.45 0.45 -22.08
N PRO A 604 -29.19 -0.67 -21.97
CA PRO A 604 -28.73 -1.83 -21.24
C PRO A 604 -27.67 -2.62 -22.00
N PHE A 605 -26.57 -2.91 -21.30
CA PHE A 605 -25.52 -3.82 -21.74
C PHE A 605 -25.45 -5.10 -20.86
N ILE A 606 -26.29 -5.19 -19.85
CA ILE A 606 -26.56 -6.40 -19.04
C ILE A 606 -28.05 -6.70 -19.16
N LYS A 607 -28.40 -7.81 -19.83
CA LYS A 607 -29.79 -8.23 -20.09
C LYS A 607 -30.10 -9.50 -19.30
N MET A 608 -29.92 -9.41 -17.97
CA MET A 608 -30.17 -10.52 -17.05
C MET A 608 -31.34 -10.20 -16.13
N SER A 609 -32.16 -11.21 -15.87
CA SER A 609 -33.20 -11.18 -14.83
C SER A 609 -32.57 -11.28 -13.43
N ASP A 610 -33.31 -10.87 -12.40
CA ASP A 610 -32.87 -10.99 -10.99
C ASP A 610 -32.51 -12.46 -10.65
N LYS A 611 -33.32 -13.42 -11.15
CA LYS A 611 -33.06 -14.83 -10.93
C LYS A 611 -31.74 -15.29 -11.55
N GLU A 612 -31.39 -14.82 -12.74
CA GLU A 612 -30.11 -15.13 -13.37
C GLU A 612 -28.95 -14.51 -12.59
N ILE A 613 -29.08 -13.28 -12.12
CA ILE A 613 -28.04 -12.60 -11.33
C ILE A 613 -27.84 -13.32 -9.99
N GLN A 614 -28.92 -13.66 -9.29
CA GLN A 614 -28.82 -14.36 -8.01
C GLN A 614 -28.29 -15.80 -8.13
N SER A 615 -28.29 -16.37 -9.34
CA SER A 615 -27.73 -17.69 -9.64
C SER A 615 -26.28 -17.65 -10.14
N LEU A 616 -25.66 -16.45 -10.15
CA LEU A 616 -24.25 -16.30 -10.55
C LEU A 616 -23.32 -16.97 -9.53
N ASP A 617 -22.47 -17.85 -10.05
CA ASP A 617 -21.46 -18.56 -9.27
C ASP A 617 -20.33 -19.03 -10.20
N PHE A 618 -19.25 -19.58 -9.67
CA PHE A 618 -18.20 -20.21 -10.44
C PHE A 618 -18.77 -21.31 -11.32
N LYS A 619 -18.25 -21.43 -12.53
CA LYS A 619 -18.68 -22.46 -13.47
C LYS A 619 -17.51 -23.35 -13.85
N ARG A 620 -17.67 -24.69 -13.70
CA ARG A 620 -16.69 -25.64 -14.23
C ARG A 620 -16.50 -25.41 -15.72
N TRP A 621 -15.26 -25.41 -16.15
CA TRP A 621 -14.90 -25.11 -17.52
C TRP A 621 -13.75 -25.98 -17.99
N GLU A 622 -13.88 -26.49 -19.20
CA GLU A 622 -12.79 -27.09 -19.94
C GLU A 622 -12.46 -26.23 -21.16
N SER A 623 -11.22 -26.25 -21.59
CA SER A 623 -10.79 -25.48 -22.76
C SER A 623 -11.63 -25.80 -23.96
N LYS A 624 -12.32 -24.85 -24.52
CA LYS A 624 -13.16 -25.03 -25.71
C LYS A 624 -13.23 -23.75 -26.53
N LYS A 625 -13.50 -23.99 -27.84
CA LYS A 625 -13.79 -22.89 -28.76
C LYS A 625 -15.15 -22.27 -28.44
N ILE A 626 -15.16 -20.95 -28.30
CA ILE A 626 -16.39 -20.18 -28.15
C ILE A 626 -16.50 -19.17 -29.30
N SER A 627 -17.71 -18.71 -29.58
CA SER A 627 -18.01 -17.79 -30.67
C SER A 627 -19.02 -16.75 -30.24
N ILE A 628 -18.76 -15.49 -30.53
CA ILE A 628 -19.68 -14.38 -30.29
C ILE A 628 -19.93 -13.66 -31.62
N ASN A 629 -21.18 -13.23 -31.87
CA ASN A 629 -21.52 -12.46 -33.05
C ASN A 629 -20.75 -11.12 -33.07
N ALA A 630 -20.32 -10.74 -34.28
CA ALA A 630 -19.61 -9.49 -34.50
C ALA A 630 -20.12 -8.80 -35.77
N PRO A 631 -19.93 -7.51 -35.96
CA PRO A 631 -20.27 -6.83 -37.21
C PRO A 631 -19.51 -7.45 -38.38
N LYS A 632 -20.21 -7.57 -39.53
CA LYS A 632 -19.61 -7.96 -40.81
C LYS A 632 -19.00 -6.73 -41.46
N ASP A 633 -17.75 -6.81 -41.81
CA ASP A 633 -17.03 -5.82 -42.60
C ASP A 633 -15.99 -6.51 -43.49
N SER A 634 -15.18 -5.72 -44.24
CA SER A 634 -14.13 -6.23 -45.11
C SER A 634 -13.05 -7.08 -44.36
N ASN A 635 -12.95 -6.94 -43.07
CA ASN A 635 -11.96 -7.62 -42.21
C ASN A 635 -12.60 -8.79 -41.45
N ASN A 636 -13.92 -8.87 -41.38
CA ASN A 636 -14.68 -9.94 -40.73
C ASN A 636 -15.91 -10.33 -41.55
N GLU A 637 -15.71 -11.07 -42.64
CA GLU A 637 -16.79 -11.55 -43.53
C GLU A 637 -17.69 -12.57 -42.83
N ILE A 638 -17.19 -13.31 -41.85
CA ILE A 638 -17.94 -14.35 -41.13
C ILE A 638 -18.98 -13.71 -40.20
N GLY A 639 -18.71 -12.52 -39.67
CA GLY A 639 -19.58 -11.82 -38.73
C GLY A 639 -19.55 -12.43 -37.33
N LYS A 640 -18.41 -13.01 -36.94
CA LYS A 640 -18.17 -13.64 -35.63
C LYS A 640 -16.72 -13.47 -35.22
N ILE A 641 -16.47 -13.39 -33.92
CA ILE A 641 -15.17 -13.61 -33.33
C ILE A 641 -15.16 -15.01 -32.68
N GLU A 642 -14.09 -15.77 -32.89
CA GLU A 642 -13.95 -17.13 -32.39
C GLU A 642 -12.59 -17.31 -31.77
N TRP A 643 -12.55 -17.84 -30.53
CA TRP A 643 -11.30 -18.10 -29.85
C TRP A 643 -11.42 -19.27 -28.88
N GLU A 644 -10.30 -19.78 -28.42
CA GLU A 644 -10.25 -20.83 -27.41
C GLU A 644 -10.25 -20.19 -26.01
N LEU A 645 -11.25 -20.52 -25.20
CA LEU A 645 -11.36 -20.05 -23.83
C LEU A 645 -10.90 -21.13 -22.87
N ASN A 646 -9.82 -20.85 -22.16
CA ASN A 646 -9.25 -21.70 -21.13
C ASN A 646 -9.87 -21.41 -19.76
N PRO A 647 -9.85 -22.39 -18.81
CA PRO A 647 -10.19 -22.12 -17.43
C PRO A 647 -9.28 -21.02 -16.84
N THR A 648 -9.88 -20.06 -16.16
CA THR A 648 -9.17 -18.90 -15.58
C THR A 648 -8.88 -19.08 -14.09
N TYR A 649 -9.56 -20.02 -13.45
CA TYR A 649 -9.43 -20.29 -12.02
C TYR A 649 -8.98 -21.74 -11.78
N LEU A 650 -7.80 -21.91 -11.16
CA LEU A 650 -7.17 -23.18 -10.81
C LEU A 650 -7.09 -24.22 -11.96
N GLY A 651 -7.19 -23.79 -13.22
CA GLY A 651 -7.17 -24.66 -14.39
C GLY A 651 -8.43 -25.50 -14.61
N VAL A 652 -9.53 -25.22 -13.90
CA VAL A 652 -10.75 -26.07 -13.88
C VAL A 652 -12.07 -25.30 -13.99
N ALA A 653 -12.06 -23.98 -13.77
CA ALA A 653 -13.31 -23.21 -13.74
C ALA A 653 -13.14 -21.79 -14.30
N LEU A 654 -14.27 -21.13 -14.57
CA LEU A 654 -14.38 -19.69 -14.78
C LEU A 654 -14.96 -19.04 -13.51
N ARG A 655 -14.43 -17.89 -13.14
CA ARG A 655 -14.97 -17.05 -12.06
C ARG A 655 -16.25 -16.37 -12.50
N THR A 656 -17.05 -15.91 -11.57
CA THR A 656 -18.26 -15.11 -11.86
C THR A 656 -17.95 -13.89 -12.72
N GLN A 657 -16.87 -13.16 -12.41
CA GLN A 657 -16.41 -12.04 -13.23
C GLN A 657 -16.16 -12.41 -14.70
N ASP A 658 -15.60 -13.59 -14.96
CA ASP A 658 -15.28 -14.05 -16.31
C ASP A 658 -16.55 -14.35 -17.10
N LEU A 659 -17.54 -14.95 -16.44
CA LEU A 659 -18.88 -15.17 -17.01
C LEU A 659 -19.57 -13.84 -17.30
N MET A 660 -19.42 -12.86 -16.42
CA MET A 660 -19.99 -11.51 -16.60
C MET A 660 -19.34 -10.78 -17.76
N VAL A 661 -18.02 -10.85 -17.94
CA VAL A 661 -17.35 -10.28 -19.12
C VAL A 661 -17.92 -10.86 -20.41
N LEU A 662 -18.03 -12.19 -20.50
CA LEU A 662 -18.64 -12.86 -21.66
C LEU A 662 -20.09 -12.41 -21.88
N ARG A 663 -20.88 -12.32 -20.81
CA ARG A 663 -22.26 -11.89 -20.86
C ARG A 663 -22.38 -10.43 -21.33
N ILE A 664 -21.58 -9.53 -20.78
CA ILE A 664 -21.55 -8.12 -21.17
C ILE A 664 -21.16 -7.97 -22.64
N ILE A 665 -20.12 -8.67 -23.12
CA ILE A 665 -19.74 -8.65 -24.54
C ILE A 665 -20.91 -9.09 -25.43
N ASN A 666 -21.56 -10.20 -25.08
CA ASN A 666 -22.68 -10.74 -25.84
C ASN A 666 -23.91 -9.81 -25.81
N ASP A 667 -24.32 -9.36 -24.64
CA ASP A 667 -25.53 -8.54 -24.44
C ASP A 667 -25.39 -7.14 -25.02
N ASN A 668 -24.17 -6.56 -24.96
CA ASN A 668 -23.83 -5.29 -25.57
C ASN A 668 -23.97 -5.33 -27.09
N ASN A 669 -23.75 -6.46 -27.72
CA ASN A 669 -23.92 -6.66 -29.16
C ASN A 669 -23.25 -5.55 -30.00
N TRP A 670 -22.04 -5.14 -29.60
CA TRP A 670 -21.22 -4.09 -30.24
C TRP A 670 -21.83 -2.69 -30.25
N ASN A 671 -22.87 -2.41 -29.47
CA ASN A 671 -23.51 -1.09 -29.40
C ASN A 671 -22.61 -0.07 -28.72
N ARG A 672 -21.80 -0.48 -27.75
CA ARG A 672 -20.80 0.34 -27.06
C ARG A 672 -19.42 -0.23 -27.33
N PRO A 673 -18.40 0.62 -27.52
CA PRO A 673 -17.01 0.15 -27.51
C PRO A 673 -16.68 -0.49 -26.17
N ILE A 674 -15.94 -1.60 -26.18
CA ILE A 674 -15.50 -2.32 -24.98
C ILE A 674 -14.01 -2.21 -24.87
N TYR A 675 -13.54 -1.86 -23.66
CA TYR A 675 -12.13 -1.70 -23.32
C TYR A 675 -11.77 -2.51 -22.08
N PHE A 676 -10.54 -2.98 -22.04
CA PHE A 676 -9.87 -3.55 -20.86
C PHE A 676 -8.71 -2.63 -20.48
N GLY A 677 -8.68 -2.13 -19.27
CA GLY A 677 -7.55 -1.34 -18.76
C GLY A 677 -6.24 -2.12 -18.86
N VAL A 678 -5.11 -1.44 -19.08
CA VAL A 678 -3.78 -2.09 -19.11
C VAL A 678 -3.39 -2.75 -17.80
N THR A 679 -4.09 -2.44 -16.73
CA THR A 679 -3.96 -3.01 -15.39
C THR A 679 -4.68 -4.36 -15.24
N VAL A 680 -5.57 -4.69 -16.18
CA VAL A 680 -6.29 -5.98 -16.15
C VAL A 680 -5.33 -7.10 -16.47
N SER A 681 -5.39 -8.16 -15.64
CA SER A 681 -4.53 -9.33 -15.82
C SER A 681 -4.84 -10.05 -17.14
N PRO A 682 -3.85 -10.63 -17.82
CA PRO A 682 -4.06 -11.39 -19.05
C PRO A 682 -5.11 -12.51 -18.89
N THR A 683 -5.12 -13.18 -17.73
CA THR A 683 -6.11 -14.22 -17.43
C THR A 683 -7.54 -13.69 -17.44
N SER A 684 -7.76 -12.46 -16.94
CA SER A 684 -9.07 -11.80 -16.93
C SER A 684 -9.49 -11.25 -18.29
N MET A 685 -8.58 -11.18 -19.26
CA MET A 685 -8.87 -10.87 -20.66
C MET A 685 -9.37 -12.08 -21.46
N LEU A 686 -9.54 -13.24 -20.84
CA LEU A 686 -10.24 -14.43 -21.36
C LEU A 686 -9.67 -14.99 -22.66
N ASN A 687 -8.34 -14.93 -22.86
CA ASN A 687 -7.65 -15.33 -24.10
C ASN A 687 -8.13 -14.55 -25.35
N LEU A 688 -8.65 -13.34 -25.17
CA LEU A 688 -9.06 -12.44 -26.29
C LEU A 688 -7.89 -11.72 -26.95
N ASP A 689 -6.64 -12.05 -26.64
CA ASP A 689 -5.43 -11.31 -27.07
C ASP A 689 -5.43 -10.97 -28.57
N ASN A 690 -5.90 -11.90 -29.41
CA ASN A 690 -5.98 -11.67 -30.85
C ASN A 690 -7.02 -10.61 -31.28
N TYR A 691 -7.96 -10.31 -30.42
CA TYR A 691 -9.03 -9.35 -30.65
C TYR A 691 -8.91 -8.09 -29.80
N LEU A 692 -7.80 -7.95 -29.08
CA LEU A 692 -7.51 -6.80 -28.24
C LEU A 692 -6.46 -5.91 -28.89
N GLN A 693 -6.84 -4.67 -29.18
CA GLN A 693 -6.01 -3.66 -29.81
C GLN A 693 -5.69 -2.56 -28.80
N MET A 694 -4.42 -2.34 -28.50
CA MET A 694 -3.96 -1.29 -27.58
C MET A 694 -4.18 0.10 -28.20
N GLU A 695 -4.87 0.99 -27.48
CA GLU A 695 -5.12 2.38 -27.89
C GLU A 695 -4.50 3.41 -26.94
N GLY A 696 -3.72 2.96 -25.96
CA GLY A 696 -3.07 3.75 -24.91
C GLY A 696 -3.09 3.00 -23.59
N LEU A 697 -3.76 3.52 -22.57
CA LEU A 697 -3.91 2.85 -21.25
C LEU A 697 -5.05 1.83 -21.22
N ALA A 698 -5.61 1.45 -22.38
CA ALA A 698 -6.60 0.41 -22.47
C ALA A 698 -6.50 -0.34 -23.81
N TYR A 699 -6.96 -1.59 -23.79
CA TYR A 699 -7.11 -2.45 -24.97
C TYR A 699 -8.58 -2.45 -25.42
N ARG A 700 -8.83 -2.07 -26.65
CA ARG A 700 -10.14 -2.13 -27.28
C ARG A 700 -10.43 -3.52 -27.80
N LEU A 701 -11.63 -4.03 -27.54
CA LEU A 701 -12.15 -5.22 -28.21
C LEU A 701 -12.53 -4.87 -29.65
N VAL A 702 -11.93 -5.55 -30.63
CA VAL A 702 -12.14 -5.36 -32.06
C VAL A 702 -12.61 -6.68 -32.72
N ASN A 703 -13.28 -6.56 -33.86
CA ASN A 703 -13.81 -7.70 -34.62
C ASN A 703 -12.78 -8.36 -35.55
N ASN A 704 -11.55 -7.91 -35.53
CA ASN A 704 -10.47 -8.30 -36.42
C ASN A 704 -9.18 -8.61 -35.62
N SER A 705 -8.54 -9.74 -35.96
CA SER A 705 -7.38 -10.27 -35.21
C SER A 705 -6.00 -9.78 -35.68
N ASN A 706 -5.89 -8.80 -36.57
CA ASN A 706 -4.62 -8.55 -37.27
C ASN A 706 -3.75 -7.39 -36.73
N GLN A 707 -4.18 -6.64 -35.74
CA GLN A 707 -3.44 -5.49 -35.23
C GLN A 707 -3.41 -5.45 -33.70
N ILE A 708 -2.23 -5.64 -33.12
CA ILE A 708 -2.03 -5.62 -31.67
C ILE A 708 -2.18 -4.20 -31.09
N ILE A 709 -1.85 -3.16 -31.87
CA ILE A 709 -1.95 -1.76 -31.46
C ILE A 709 -2.65 -0.92 -32.53
N ASN A 710 -3.34 0.11 -32.08
CA ASN A 710 -3.86 1.17 -32.95
C ASN A 710 -2.82 2.29 -32.98
N GLN A 711 -1.93 2.26 -33.98
CA GLN A 711 -0.79 3.18 -34.09
C GLN A 711 -1.23 4.66 -34.08
N ASN A 712 -2.31 5.01 -34.78
CA ASN A 712 -2.77 6.39 -34.85
C ASN A 712 -3.31 6.87 -33.48
N LYS A 713 -4.19 6.08 -32.84
CA LYS A 713 -4.75 6.45 -31.54
C LYS A 713 -3.68 6.47 -30.44
N MET A 714 -2.75 5.53 -30.47
CA MET A 714 -1.62 5.55 -29.54
C MET A 714 -0.75 6.77 -29.74
N SER A 715 -0.45 7.15 -30.98
CA SER A 715 0.30 8.36 -31.27
C SER A 715 -0.43 9.62 -30.80
N ASP A 716 -1.74 9.70 -31.05
CA ASP A 716 -2.58 10.82 -30.59
C ASP A 716 -2.58 10.92 -29.06
N ASN A 717 -2.70 9.80 -28.36
CA ASN A 717 -2.77 9.78 -26.91
C ASN A 717 -1.41 10.02 -26.23
N LEU A 718 -0.34 9.37 -26.71
CA LEU A 718 0.97 9.41 -26.06
C LEU A 718 1.85 10.58 -26.52
N LEU A 719 1.71 11.04 -27.77
CA LEU A 719 2.59 12.05 -28.38
C LEU A 719 1.91 13.41 -28.58
N SER A 720 0.57 13.45 -28.62
CA SER A 720 -0.20 14.69 -28.73
C SER A 720 -0.62 15.22 -27.35
N TYR A 721 -0.91 16.52 -27.29
CA TYR A 721 -1.27 17.20 -26.06
C TYR A 721 -2.66 17.76 -26.08
N ILE A 722 -3.25 17.89 -24.92
CA ILE A 722 -4.45 18.69 -24.72
C ILE A 722 -4.01 20.15 -24.68
N GLY A 723 -4.27 20.90 -25.73
CA GLY A 723 -3.87 22.31 -25.87
C GLY A 723 -2.60 22.54 -26.69
N ASP A 724 -1.94 23.65 -26.45
CA ASP A 724 -0.77 24.09 -27.19
C ASP A 724 0.43 23.13 -26.99
N ASN A 725 1.14 22.83 -28.11
CA ASN A 725 2.34 21.97 -28.14
C ASN A 725 3.52 22.48 -27.27
N SER A 726 3.44 23.67 -26.70
CA SER A 726 4.43 24.23 -25.78
C SER A 726 4.50 23.54 -24.42
N TRP A 727 3.57 22.68 -24.14
CA TRP A 727 3.44 21.93 -22.89
C TRP A 727 4.70 21.17 -22.48
N PHE A 728 5.36 20.57 -23.42
CA PHE A 728 6.47 19.67 -23.18
C PHE A 728 7.84 20.34 -23.21
N THR A 729 7.95 21.47 -23.90
CA THR A 729 9.20 22.21 -24.00
C THR A 729 9.43 23.12 -22.80
N ASP A 730 8.34 23.57 -22.16
CA ASP A 730 8.37 24.49 -21.01
C ASP A 730 7.61 23.91 -19.81
N TYR A 731 8.02 22.72 -19.36
CA TYR A 731 7.41 22.07 -18.21
C TYR A 731 7.72 22.87 -16.93
N ASP A 732 6.86 23.83 -16.62
CA ASP A 732 6.88 24.57 -15.35
C ASP A 732 5.72 24.07 -14.48
N SER A 733 6.03 23.41 -13.37
CA SER A 733 5.05 22.95 -12.40
C SER A 733 4.11 24.04 -11.88
N ASN A 734 4.53 25.31 -11.95
CA ASN A 734 3.70 26.45 -11.59
C ASN A 734 2.68 26.84 -12.67
N LYS A 735 2.88 26.43 -13.92
CA LYS A 735 1.99 26.71 -15.05
C LYS A 735 0.73 25.81 -15.07
N TYR A 736 0.76 24.71 -14.34
CA TYR A 736 -0.30 23.69 -14.26
C TYR A 736 -0.91 23.62 -12.87
N ASN A 737 -1.18 24.77 -12.30
CA ASN A 737 -2.00 24.83 -11.09
C ASN A 737 -3.38 24.25 -11.39
N LEU A 738 -3.85 23.30 -10.55
CA LEU A 738 -5.20 22.72 -10.64
C LEU A 738 -6.34 23.75 -10.72
N LEU A 739 -6.06 24.98 -10.30
CA LEU A 739 -7.01 26.10 -10.30
C LEU A 739 -7.25 26.71 -11.69
N ASP A 740 -6.29 26.58 -12.61
CA ASP A 740 -6.28 27.32 -13.89
C ASP A 740 -6.36 26.42 -15.12
N ARG A 741 -6.68 25.12 -14.94
CA ARG A 741 -6.66 24.16 -16.04
C ARG A 741 -7.92 24.17 -16.88
N ASP A 742 -7.75 24.20 -18.18
CA ASP A 742 -8.80 23.91 -19.15
C ASP A 742 -8.77 22.42 -19.53
N ILE A 743 -9.19 21.56 -18.60
CA ILE A 743 -9.29 20.12 -18.79
C ILE A 743 -10.69 19.78 -19.27
N SER A 744 -10.76 19.12 -20.41
CA SER A 744 -12.03 18.69 -20.97
C SER A 744 -12.72 17.64 -20.09
N LYS A 745 -13.99 17.87 -19.77
CA LYS A 745 -14.85 16.87 -19.13
C LYS A 745 -15.36 15.83 -20.11
N GLU A 746 -15.34 16.17 -21.39
CA GLU A 746 -15.75 15.34 -22.50
C GLU A 746 -14.55 14.60 -23.11
N TYR A 747 -14.83 13.71 -24.06
CA TYR A 747 -13.82 12.97 -24.78
C TYR A 747 -12.86 13.91 -25.54
N GLN A 748 -11.58 13.76 -25.24
CA GLN A 748 -10.50 14.47 -25.89
C GLN A 748 -9.26 13.58 -25.97
N ARG A 749 -8.61 13.47 -27.13
CA ARG A 749 -7.37 12.74 -27.26
C ARG A 749 -6.18 13.53 -26.70
N GLY A 750 -5.20 12.80 -26.20
CA GLY A 750 -3.97 13.33 -25.62
C GLY A 750 -3.91 13.16 -24.10
N TYR A 751 -2.74 12.80 -23.62
CA TYR A 751 -2.49 12.50 -22.21
C TYR A 751 -1.87 13.66 -21.45
N ILE A 752 -2.03 13.62 -20.15
CA ILE A 752 -1.43 14.54 -19.18
C ILE A 752 -0.41 13.78 -18.37
N PHE A 753 0.76 14.38 -18.13
CA PHE A 753 1.88 13.73 -17.40
C PHE A 753 2.50 14.71 -16.40
N ARG A 754 1.72 15.23 -15.47
CA ARG A 754 2.22 16.26 -14.53
C ARG A 754 3.27 15.67 -13.57
N ASN A 755 4.42 16.30 -13.54
CA ASN A 755 5.50 16.05 -12.57
C ASN A 755 6.13 14.65 -12.59
N LEU A 756 5.89 13.79 -13.57
CA LEU A 756 6.55 12.48 -13.65
C LEU A 756 8.08 12.59 -13.81
N ALA A 757 8.56 13.65 -14.47
CA ALA A 757 9.99 13.94 -14.63
C ALA A 757 10.57 14.84 -13.52
N ASN A 758 9.84 15.10 -12.46
CA ASN A 758 10.27 16.00 -11.39
C ASN A 758 10.89 15.21 -10.23
N GLU A 759 12.20 15.33 -10.04
CA GLU A 759 12.95 14.66 -8.97
C GLU A 759 12.46 14.97 -7.55
N LYS A 760 11.72 16.09 -7.37
CA LYS A 760 11.17 16.47 -6.07
C LYS A 760 9.92 15.67 -5.71
N VAL A 761 9.24 15.07 -6.70
CA VAL A 761 8.06 14.26 -6.48
C VAL A 761 8.47 12.83 -6.22
N TYR A 762 8.20 12.37 -5.01
CA TYR A 762 8.48 10.99 -4.65
C TYR A 762 7.52 10.02 -5.36
N VAL A 763 8.09 9.09 -6.08
CA VAL A 763 7.38 7.97 -6.72
C VAL A 763 7.75 6.71 -5.96
N ASP A 764 6.86 6.25 -5.11
CA ASP A 764 7.11 5.00 -4.39
C ASP A 764 7.16 3.78 -5.35
N PRO A 765 7.77 2.67 -4.93
CA PRO A 765 7.95 1.50 -5.80
C PRO A 765 6.65 0.93 -6.37
N GLN A 766 5.51 1.07 -5.67
CA GLN A 766 4.22 0.58 -6.15
C GLN A 766 3.65 1.51 -7.23
N LEU A 767 3.71 2.82 -7.01
CA LEU A 767 3.39 3.82 -8.04
C LEU A 767 4.30 3.67 -9.25
N GLY A 768 5.60 3.46 -9.00
CA GLY A 768 6.58 3.19 -10.04
C GLY A 768 6.16 2.03 -10.96
N ARG A 769 5.58 0.96 -10.40
CA ARG A 769 5.06 -0.17 -11.20
C ARG A 769 3.85 0.22 -12.05
N LEU A 770 2.93 1.00 -11.51
CA LEU A 770 1.73 1.43 -12.26
C LEU A 770 2.10 2.32 -13.45
N VAL A 771 3.00 3.27 -13.27
CA VAL A 771 3.44 4.17 -14.36
C VAL A 771 4.25 3.46 -15.45
N GLN A 772 4.80 2.25 -15.21
CA GLN A 772 5.43 1.44 -16.26
C GLN A 772 4.46 1.08 -17.42
N ASN A 773 3.16 1.15 -17.19
CA ASN A 773 2.19 0.98 -18.26
C ASN A 773 2.34 2.04 -19.36
N TYR A 774 2.68 3.28 -19.01
CA TYR A 774 3.01 4.31 -20.01
C TYR A 774 4.26 3.91 -20.81
N ARG A 775 5.32 3.50 -20.10
CA ARG A 775 6.58 3.09 -20.75
C ARG A 775 6.35 1.95 -21.73
N THR A 776 5.58 0.94 -21.32
CA THR A 776 5.19 -0.17 -22.20
C THR A 776 4.42 0.32 -23.42
N GLY A 777 3.52 1.29 -23.27
CA GLY A 777 2.78 1.92 -24.36
C GLY A 777 3.72 2.61 -25.38
N PHE A 778 4.65 3.44 -24.89
CA PHE A 778 5.65 4.10 -25.74
C PHE A 778 6.56 3.13 -26.48
N VAL A 779 7.06 2.10 -25.80
CA VAL A 779 7.94 1.10 -26.42
C VAL A 779 7.19 0.31 -27.50
N ARG A 780 5.96 -0.12 -27.24
CA ARG A 780 5.12 -0.81 -28.24
C ARG A 780 4.83 0.09 -29.45
N LEU A 781 4.54 1.37 -29.21
CA LEU A 781 4.32 2.33 -30.28
C LEU A 781 5.59 2.51 -31.12
N SER A 782 6.74 2.68 -30.48
CA SER A 782 8.03 2.80 -31.14
C SER A 782 8.37 1.58 -31.99
N ILE A 783 8.21 0.36 -31.43
CA ILE A 783 8.42 -0.90 -32.18
C ILE A 783 7.49 -0.98 -33.39
N SER A 784 6.23 -0.57 -33.26
CA SER A 784 5.27 -0.56 -34.38
C SER A 784 5.71 0.40 -35.50
N HIS A 785 6.14 1.60 -35.16
CA HIS A 785 6.70 2.53 -36.15
C HIS A 785 7.98 1.98 -36.79
N TYR A 786 8.86 1.36 -36.03
CA TYR A 786 10.07 0.73 -36.51
C TYR A 786 9.76 -0.37 -37.53
N LEU A 787 8.83 -1.27 -37.25
CA LEU A 787 8.41 -2.34 -38.16
C LEU A 787 7.80 -1.79 -39.43
N ASN A 788 7.11 -0.65 -39.37
CA ASN A 788 6.60 0.05 -40.53
C ASN A 788 7.63 0.93 -41.24
N LYS A 789 8.93 0.86 -40.84
CA LYS A 789 10.05 1.64 -41.35
C LYS A 789 9.93 3.15 -41.21
N ASP A 790 9.11 3.61 -40.27
CA ASP A 790 8.98 5.02 -39.86
C ASP A 790 9.96 5.28 -38.69
N PHE A 791 11.24 5.30 -39.01
CA PHE A 791 12.32 5.36 -38.01
C PHE A 791 12.31 6.66 -37.20
N GLN A 792 11.90 7.77 -37.81
CA GLN A 792 11.79 9.07 -37.10
C GLN A 792 10.73 9.06 -36.03
N LYS A 793 9.55 8.48 -36.30
CA LYS A 793 8.50 8.37 -35.29
C LYS A 793 8.80 7.31 -34.23
N ALA A 794 9.51 6.25 -34.62
CA ALA A 794 9.98 5.24 -33.66
C ALA A 794 10.93 5.87 -32.64
N GLU A 795 11.89 6.65 -33.10
CA GLU A 795 12.83 7.38 -32.25
C GLU A 795 12.12 8.45 -31.40
N ALA A 796 11.24 9.26 -32.01
CA ALA A 796 10.48 10.31 -31.32
C ALA A 796 9.65 9.74 -30.15
N ALA A 797 9.07 8.57 -30.31
CA ALA A 797 8.31 7.92 -29.26
C ALA A 797 9.19 7.55 -28.04
N LEU A 798 10.39 7.03 -28.27
CA LEU A 798 11.34 6.70 -27.19
C LEU A 798 11.91 7.95 -26.53
N LEU A 799 12.31 8.97 -27.31
CA LEU A 799 12.80 10.24 -26.76
C LEU A 799 11.76 10.91 -25.86
N LYS A 800 10.48 10.85 -26.28
CA LYS A 800 9.39 11.40 -25.51
C LYS A 800 9.13 10.61 -24.22
N MET A 801 9.20 9.30 -24.28
CA MET A 801 9.14 8.44 -23.11
C MET A 801 10.22 8.82 -22.08
N GLU A 802 11.45 9.02 -22.52
CA GLU A 802 12.56 9.38 -21.62
C GLU A 802 12.41 10.79 -21.04
N GLU A 803 11.86 11.73 -21.82
CA GLU A 803 11.55 13.09 -21.34
C GLU A 803 10.51 13.06 -20.23
N ILE A 804 9.45 12.26 -20.39
CA ILE A 804 8.34 12.14 -19.42
C ILE A 804 8.76 11.31 -18.21
N MET A 805 9.51 10.22 -18.43
CA MET A 805 9.88 9.24 -17.41
C MET A 805 11.37 8.91 -17.49
N PRO A 806 12.26 9.83 -17.08
CA PRO A 806 13.69 9.57 -17.01
C PRO A 806 13.99 8.34 -16.15
N SER A 807 14.90 7.47 -16.60
CA SER A 807 15.30 6.27 -15.86
C SER A 807 15.92 6.57 -14.49
N SER A 808 16.51 7.74 -14.33
CA SER A 808 17.06 8.25 -13.07
C SER A 808 16.00 8.52 -11.99
N ILE A 809 14.74 8.81 -12.39
CA ILE A 809 13.61 9.09 -11.48
C ILE A 809 12.69 7.88 -11.38
N ILE A 810 12.35 7.29 -12.52
CA ILE A 810 11.50 6.11 -12.63
C ILE A 810 12.31 5.00 -13.31
N PRO A 811 13.01 4.15 -12.55
CA PRO A 811 13.87 3.11 -13.10
C PRO A 811 13.11 2.16 -14.02
N ILE A 812 13.78 1.64 -15.04
CA ILE A 812 13.22 0.61 -15.92
C ILE A 812 13.25 -0.72 -15.17
N PRO A 813 12.09 -1.37 -14.90
CA PRO A 813 12.05 -2.52 -13.99
C PRO A 813 12.67 -3.78 -14.60
N SER A 814 12.53 -3.98 -15.91
CA SER A 814 12.92 -5.19 -16.62
C SER A 814 14.15 -4.96 -17.47
N LYS A 815 15.18 -5.81 -17.28
CA LYS A 815 16.35 -5.83 -18.16
C LYS A 815 15.98 -6.12 -19.61
N GLN A 816 14.96 -6.95 -19.84
CA GLN A 816 14.47 -7.26 -21.18
C GLN A 816 13.86 -6.04 -21.86
N LEU A 817 13.04 -5.27 -21.14
CA LEU A 817 12.46 -4.03 -21.66
C LEU A 817 13.54 -3.00 -21.99
N GLN A 818 14.52 -2.83 -21.10
CA GLN A 818 15.64 -1.91 -21.32
C GLN A 818 16.50 -2.31 -22.51
N TYR A 819 16.73 -3.63 -22.71
CA TYR A 819 17.44 -4.15 -23.86
C TYR A 819 16.64 -3.95 -25.16
N GLN A 820 15.31 -4.13 -25.15
CA GLN A 820 14.44 -3.82 -26.29
C GLN A 820 14.53 -2.33 -26.68
N ILE A 821 14.53 -1.42 -25.71
CA ILE A 821 14.73 0.02 -25.96
C ILE A 821 16.08 0.26 -26.65
N ALA A 822 17.15 -0.34 -26.13
CA ALA A 822 18.47 -0.23 -26.74
C ALA A 822 18.50 -0.76 -28.19
N GLN A 823 17.84 -1.90 -28.44
CA GLN A 823 17.74 -2.48 -29.80
C GLN A 823 17.00 -1.58 -30.78
N VAL A 824 15.88 -0.95 -30.32
CA VAL A 824 15.16 -0.01 -31.18
C VAL A 824 16.03 1.21 -31.52
N TYR A 825 16.74 1.77 -30.53
CA TYR A 825 17.68 2.86 -30.79
C TYR A 825 18.78 2.46 -31.77
N SER A 826 19.32 1.24 -31.67
CA SER A 826 20.26 0.69 -32.66
C SER A 826 19.65 0.66 -34.06
N GLY A 827 18.40 0.13 -34.16
CA GLY A 827 17.71 -0.02 -35.44
C GLY A 827 17.36 1.30 -36.13
N VAL A 828 17.11 2.37 -35.35
CA VAL A 828 16.86 3.72 -35.89
C VAL A 828 18.15 4.53 -36.11
N GLY A 829 19.34 3.98 -35.75
CA GLY A 829 20.64 4.60 -35.95
C GLY A 829 21.11 5.52 -34.84
N ASN A 830 20.41 5.60 -33.70
CA ASN A 830 20.84 6.40 -32.54
C ASN A 830 21.79 5.61 -31.63
N GLN A 831 23.05 5.50 -32.05
CA GLN A 831 24.07 4.77 -31.31
C GLN A 831 24.38 5.37 -29.93
N ALA A 832 24.23 6.67 -29.74
CA ALA A 832 24.51 7.33 -28.48
C ALA A 832 23.49 6.88 -27.41
N LYS A 833 22.19 6.83 -27.73
CA LYS A 833 21.14 6.36 -26.85
C LYS A 833 21.20 4.86 -26.61
N MET A 834 21.53 4.08 -27.66
CA MET A 834 21.79 2.65 -27.49
C MET A 834 22.90 2.42 -26.46
N LYS A 835 24.04 3.09 -26.60
CA LYS A 835 25.18 2.97 -25.68
C LYS A 835 24.80 3.37 -24.25
N TYR A 836 24.01 4.43 -24.09
CA TYR A 836 23.51 4.87 -22.79
C TYR A 836 22.73 3.75 -22.09
N HIS A 837 21.72 3.16 -22.75
CA HIS A 837 20.92 2.08 -22.17
C HIS A 837 21.69 0.80 -21.93
N MET A 838 22.65 0.50 -22.78
CA MET A 838 23.54 -0.67 -22.61
C MET A 838 24.44 -0.51 -21.38
N LYS A 839 24.95 0.69 -21.11
CA LYS A 839 25.74 0.96 -19.91
C LYS A 839 24.88 0.82 -18.63
N GLU A 840 23.70 1.41 -18.60
CA GLU A 840 22.78 1.22 -17.48
C GLU A 840 22.41 -0.25 -17.26
N LEU A 841 22.29 -1.04 -18.35
CA LEU A 841 22.04 -2.48 -18.26
C LEU A 841 23.13 -3.22 -17.53
N VAL A 842 24.40 -2.95 -17.87
CA VAL A 842 25.55 -3.64 -17.26
C VAL A 842 25.71 -3.32 -15.77
N GLU A 843 25.26 -2.17 -15.34
CA GLU A 843 25.31 -1.75 -13.93
C GLU A 843 24.22 -2.41 -13.06
N ARG A 844 23.26 -3.13 -13.65
CA ARG A 844 22.17 -3.77 -12.92
C ARG A 844 22.67 -4.92 -12.04
N LYS A 845 22.05 -5.09 -10.87
CA LYS A 845 22.38 -6.14 -9.91
C LYS A 845 21.71 -7.50 -10.18
N ASP A 846 20.70 -7.52 -11.06
CA ASP A 846 19.85 -8.68 -11.37
C ASP A 846 20.31 -9.45 -12.63
N LEU A 847 21.56 -9.24 -13.09
CA LEU A 847 22.10 -9.87 -14.29
C LEU A 847 22.62 -11.28 -14.00
N LEU A 848 22.33 -12.18 -14.93
CA LEU A 848 22.89 -13.52 -15.00
C LEU A 848 24.12 -13.54 -15.91
N LEU A 849 24.91 -14.64 -15.90
CA LEU A 849 26.08 -14.81 -16.77
C LEU A 849 25.70 -14.63 -18.25
N GLU A 850 24.58 -15.19 -18.66
CA GLU A 850 24.07 -15.10 -20.05
C GLU A 850 23.81 -13.66 -20.48
N ASP A 851 23.29 -12.83 -19.58
CA ASP A 851 23.04 -11.41 -19.84
C ASP A 851 24.34 -10.65 -20.09
N TYR A 852 25.32 -10.86 -19.23
CA TYR A 852 26.63 -10.23 -19.41
C TYR A 852 27.31 -10.62 -20.73
N ILE A 853 27.22 -11.89 -21.11
CA ILE A 853 27.75 -12.37 -22.38
C ILE A 853 27.00 -11.71 -23.55
N LEU A 854 25.67 -11.67 -23.50
CA LEU A 854 24.82 -11.03 -24.51
C LEU A 854 25.17 -9.54 -24.65
N TYR A 855 25.30 -8.83 -23.54
CA TYR A 855 25.54 -7.39 -23.55
C TYR A 855 27.00 -7.09 -24.00
N GLY A 856 27.97 -7.86 -23.53
CA GLY A 856 29.36 -7.76 -24.01
C GLY A 856 29.48 -7.97 -25.51
N LYS A 857 28.79 -8.98 -26.07
CA LYS A 857 28.68 -9.18 -27.52
C LYS A 857 28.04 -8.00 -28.24
N THR A 858 27.01 -7.42 -27.66
CA THR A 858 26.30 -6.25 -28.22
C THR A 858 27.24 -5.04 -28.31
N PHE A 859 28.11 -4.83 -27.31
CA PHE A 859 29.12 -3.79 -27.34
C PHE A 859 30.15 -4.02 -28.48
N ILE A 860 30.56 -5.26 -28.71
CA ILE A 860 31.46 -5.60 -29.82
C ILE A 860 30.77 -5.42 -31.17
N GLN A 861 29.59 -6.05 -31.35
CA GLN A 861 28.99 -6.27 -32.66
C GLN A 861 28.22 -5.07 -33.21
N LEU A 862 27.57 -4.31 -32.30
CA LEU A 862 26.69 -3.22 -32.70
C LEU A 862 27.22 -1.83 -32.33
N LEU A 863 28.07 -1.74 -31.31
CA LEU A 863 28.61 -0.46 -30.85
C LEU A 863 30.09 -0.28 -31.17
N GLU A 864 30.77 -1.35 -31.56
CA GLU A 864 32.25 -1.40 -31.77
C GLU A 864 33.01 -0.81 -30.56
N ASP A 865 32.43 -0.96 -29.34
CA ASP A 865 32.95 -0.43 -28.10
C ASP A 865 33.73 -1.53 -27.35
N TYR A 866 34.96 -1.68 -27.73
CA TYR A 866 35.82 -2.72 -27.16
C TYR A 866 36.28 -2.42 -25.74
N ASP A 867 36.29 -1.16 -25.29
CA ASP A 867 36.64 -0.79 -23.93
C ASP A 867 35.59 -1.29 -22.93
N GLU A 868 34.28 -1.02 -23.19
CA GLU A 868 33.20 -1.50 -22.35
C GLU A 868 33.11 -3.04 -22.40
N SER A 869 33.24 -3.62 -23.57
CA SER A 869 33.26 -5.09 -23.72
C SER A 869 34.40 -5.73 -22.92
N LYS A 870 35.61 -5.17 -22.99
CA LYS A 870 36.76 -5.60 -22.20
C LYS A 870 36.44 -5.58 -20.71
N LEU A 871 35.90 -4.48 -20.18
CA LEU A 871 35.56 -4.33 -18.76
C LEU A 871 34.58 -5.41 -18.30
N ILE A 872 33.57 -5.70 -19.12
CA ILE A 872 32.58 -6.75 -18.84
C ILE A 872 33.27 -8.12 -18.78
N PHE A 873 34.02 -8.48 -19.81
CA PHE A 873 34.59 -9.82 -19.89
C PHE A 873 35.78 -10.03 -18.95
N GLU A 874 36.57 -9.00 -18.64
CA GLU A 874 37.57 -9.05 -17.56
C GLU A 874 36.90 -9.32 -16.21
N THR A 875 35.81 -8.63 -15.91
CA THR A 875 35.06 -8.81 -14.66
C THR A 875 34.51 -10.23 -14.54
N ILE A 876 33.90 -10.74 -15.62
CA ILE A 876 33.38 -12.12 -15.66
C ILE A 876 34.52 -13.12 -15.48
N TYR A 877 35.63 -12.94 -16.17
CA TYR A 877 36.76 -13.85 -16.08
C TYR A 877 37.44 -13.85 -14.71
N GLN A 878 37.55 -12.69 -14.07
CA GLN A 878 38.05 -12.59 -12.72
C GLN A 878 37.10 -13.28 -11.72
N ASN A 879 35.78 -13.07 -11.86
CA ASN A 879 34.78 -13.76 -11.05
C ASN A 879 34.87 -15.28 -11.23
N TYR A 880 35.03 -15.77 -12.47
CA TYR A 880 35.25 -17.19 -12.74
C TYR A 880 36.44 -17.71 -11.95
N LYS A 881 37.61 -17.04 -12.02
CA LYS A 881 38.80 -17.45 -11.27
C LYS A 881 38.60 -17.48 -9.76
N LEU A 882 37.91 -16.51 -9.23
CA LEU A 882 37.62 -16.46 -7.80
C LEU A 882 36.70 -17.60 -7.35
N ILE A 883 35.67 -17.90 -8.14
CA ILE A 883 34.73 -19.01 -7.89
C ILE A 883 35.50 -20.35 -7.98
N GLU A 884 36.27 -20.55 -9.05
CA GLU A 884 37.14 -21.75 -9.26
C GLU A 884 38.03 -21.98 -8.03
N GLN A 885 38.74 -20.97 -7.58
CA GLN A 885 39.59 -21.03 -6.38
C GLN A 885 38.83 -21.33 -5.10
N SER A 886 37.62 -20.77 -4.96
CA SER A 886 36.77 -21.00 -3.80
C SER A 886 36.27 -22.43 -3.74
N ILE A 887 35.84 -22.97 -4.90
CA ILE A 887 35.39 -24.35 -5.04
C ILE A 887 36.54 -25.32 -4.74
N LEU A 888 37.72 -25.06 -5.29
CA LEU A 888 38.91 -25.91 -5.07
C LEU A 888 39.38 -25.91 -3.60
N ARG A 889 39.25 -24.80 -2.88
CA ARG A 889 39.68 -24.68 -1.48
C ARG A 889 38.64 -25.17 -0.46
N ARG A 890 37.36 -24.98 -0.70
CA ARG A 890 36.29 -25.13 0.31
C ARG A 890 35.13 -26.00 -0.14
N GLY A 891 35.08 -26.45 -1.40
CA GLY A 891 33.95 -27.18 -1.98
C GLY A 891 32.73 -26.26 -2.28
N PHE A 892 31.74 -26.83 -2.93
CA PHE A 892 30.51 -26.10 -3.31
C PHE A 892 29.72 -25.57 -2.12
N THR A 893 29.78 -26.23 -0.97
CA THR A 893 29.05 -25.81 0.25
C THR A 893 29.47 -24.43 0.81
N ALA A 894 30.65 -23.96 0.41
CA ALA A 894 31.16 -22.64 0.84
C ALA A 894 30.97 -21.55 -0.23
N THR A 895 30.45 -21.91 -1.38
CA THR A 895 30.09 -20.97 -2.46
C THR A 895 28.60 -20.79 -2.50
N LYS A 896 28.13 -19.61 -2.95
CA LYS A 896 26.69 -19.36 -3.18
C LYS A 896 26.20 -19.91 -4.54
N ILE A 897 27.04 -20.70 -5.25
CA ILE A 897 26.79 -21.18 -6.60
C ILE A 897 26.51 -22.68 -6.54
N SER A 898 25.44 -23.10 -7.22
CA SER A 898 25.10 -24.52 -7.40
C SER A 898 26.05 -25.21 -8.38
N GLU A 899 26.13 -26.56 -8.30
CA GLU A 899 26.91 -27.35 -9.27
C GLU A 899 26.46 -27.13 -10.72
N LYS A 900 25.16 -26.94 -10.94
CA LYS A 900 24.60 -26.65 -12.27
C LYS A 900 25.07 -25.28 -12.80
N GLU A 901 24.97 -24.26 -11.99
CA GLU A 901 25.46 -22.92 -12.36
C GLU A 901 26.96 -22.92 -12.64
N TRP A 902 27.73 -23.71 -11.90
CA TRP A 902 29.17 -23.88 -12.18
C TRP A 902 29.41 -24.55 -13.52
N GLN A 903 28.63 -25.56 -13.90
CA GLN A 903 28.70 -26.18 -15.21
C GLN A 903 28.37 -25.17 -16.32
N ASP A 904 27.40 -24.34 -16.15
CA ASP A 904 27.05 -23.27 -17.10
C ASP A 904 28.24 -22.28 -17.28
N TRP A 905 28.88 -21.90 -16.15
CA TRP A 905 30.11 -21.09 -16.22
C TRP A 905 31.23 -21.76 -16.98
N GLN A 906 31.49 -23.06 -16.79
CA GLN A 906 32.53 -23.80 -17.49
C GLN A 906 32.23 -23.94 -19.00
N GLN A 907 30.96 -24.16 -19.35
CA GLN A 907 30.54 -24.24 -20.75
C GLN A 907 30.68 -22.90 -21.48
N SER A 908 30.46 -21.80 -20.82
CA SER A 908 30.56 -20.45 -21.40
C SER A 908 31.97 -19.91 -21.44
N LEU A 909 32.91 -20.51 -20.71
CA LEU A 909 34.28 -19.99 -20.56
C LEU A 909 35.05 -19.84 -21.89
N PRO A 910 35.01 -20.81 -22.83
CA PRO A 910 35.73 -20.65 -24.12
C PRO A 910 35.24 -19.42 -24.88
N GLU A 911 33.94 -19.15 -24.87
CA GLU A 911 33.35 -17.99 -25.51
C GLU A 911 33.78 -16.68 -24.84
N ILE A 912 33.77 -16.65 -23.48
CA ILE A 912 34.24 -15.50 -22.71
C ILE A 912 35.71 -15.18 -23.05
N ILE A 913 36.56 -16.18 -23.11
CA ILE A 913 37.98 -16.02 -23.49
C ILE A 913 38.11 -15.43 -24.88
N TYR A 914 37.34 -15.96 -25.84
CA TYR A 914 37.37 -15.48 -27.24
C TYR A 914 36.92 -14.00 -27.34
N LEU A 915 35.82 -13.64 -26.64
CA LEU A 915 35.29 -12.28 -26.67
C LEU A 915 36.22 -11.28 -25.95
N LEU A 916 36.86 -11.70 -24.88
CA LEU A 916 37.87 -10.90 -24.19
C LEU A 916 39.12 -10.73 -25.05
N PHE A 917 39.55 -11.80 -25.74
CA PHE A 917 40.64 -11.73 -26.74
C PHE A 917 40.31 -10.74 -27.84
N LEU A 918 39.09 -10.78 -28.42
CA LEU A 918 38.65 -9.84 -29.45
C LEU A 918 38.71 -8.39 -28.94
N SER A 919 38.34 -8.16 -27.71
CA SER A 919 38.39 -6.82 -27.11
C SER A 919 39.83 -6.35 -26.96
N TYR A 920 40.76 -7.18 -26.45
CA TYR A 920 42.16 -6.84 -26.33
C TYR A 920 42.82 -6.61 -27.69
N LYS A 921 42.54 -7.45 -28.66
CA LYS A 921 43.09 -7.33 -30.02
C LYS A 921 42.74 -5.99 -30.66
N ASN A 922 41.47 -5.59 -30.60
CA ASN A 922 41.00 -4.34 -31.21
C ASN A 922 41.41 -3.09 -30.41
N LEU A 923 41.81 -3.24 -29.16
CA LEU A 923 42.39 -2.17 -28.32
C LEU A 923 43.93 -2.14 -28.39
N GLU A 924 44.55 -2.98 -29.27
CA GLU A 924 46.01 -3.11 -29.39
C GLU A 924 46.71 -3.54 -28.09
N MET A 925 45.98 -4.21 -27.17
CA MET A 925 46.47 -4.71 -25.89
C MET A 925 47.07 -6.13 -26.10
N TYR A 926 48.13 -6.21 -26.89
CA TYR A 926 48.67 -7.49 -27.31
C TYR A 926 49.31 -8.30 -26.19
N ASP A 927 49.92 -7.65 -25.19
CA ASP A 927 50.50 -8.34 -24.04
C ASP A 927 49.43 -9.01 -23.17
N GLU A 928 48.34 -8.36 -22.91
CA GLU A 928 47.20 -8.92 -22.16
C GLU A 928 46.55 -10.06 -22.94
N ALA A 929 46.43 -9.93 -24.26
CA ALA A 929 45.90 -10.99 -25.11
C ALA A 929 46.80 -12.25 -25.09
N LYS A 930 48.11 -12.08 -25.13
CA LYS A 930 49.09 -13.18 -25.01
C LYS A 930 49.00 -13.87 -23.65
N ILE A 931 48.93 -13.12 -22.58
CA ILE A 931 48.77 -13.65 -21.21
C ILE A 931 47.49 -14.47 -21.11
N LEU A 932 46.37 -13.93 -21.58
CA LEU A 932 45.06 -14.59 -21.55
C LEU A 932 45.10 -15.94 -22.29
N LEU A 933 45.60 -15.93 -23.56
CA LEU A 933 45.64 -17.12 -24.40
C LEU A 933 46.62 -18.17 -23.87
N ASN A 934 47.80 -17.76 -23.37
CA ASN A 934 48.73 -18.69 -22.74
C ASN A 934 48.18 -19.35 -21.49
N ASP A 935 47.48 -18.59 -20.64
CA ASP A 935 46.80 -19.11 -19.45
C ASP A 935 45.74 -20.15 -19.84
N TRP A 936 44.99 -19.87 -20.93
CA TRP A 936 43.98 -20.77 -21.46
C TRP A 936 44.58 -22.04 -22.10
N ILE A 937 45.58 -21.90 -22.97
CA ILE A 937 46.22 -23.01 -23.66
C ILE A 937 46.92 -23.96 -22.65
N ASN A 938 47.52 -23.42 -21.58
CA ASN A 938 48.11 -24.23 -20.52
C ASN A 938 47.06 -25.12 -19.81
N LYS A 939 45.82 -24.65 -19.68
CA LYS A 939 44.72 -25.44 -19.10
C LYS A 939 44.06 -26.35 -20.16
N ASN A 940 44.08 -25.97 -21.42
CA ASN A 940 43.41 -26.62 -22.54
C ASN A 940 44.41 -26.85 -23.73
N PRO A 941 45.41 -27.75 -23.61
CA PRO A 941 46.44 -27.91 -24.64
C PRO A 941 45.95 -28.42 -26.00
N ALA A 942 44.75 -28.96 -26.06
CA ALA A 942 44.11 -29.47 -27.26
C ALA A 942 43.30 -28.42 -28.04
N ASP A 943 43.22 -27.18 -27.56
CA ASP A 943 42.49 -26.10 -28.23
C ASP A 943 43.35 -25.46 -29.30
N ASP A 944 43.23 -25.97 -30.54
CA ASP A 944 43.98 -25.49 -31.68
C ASP A 944 43.55 -24.08 -32.13
N ASN A 945 42.28 -23.72 -31.93
CA ASN A 945 41.80 -22.35 -32.21
C ASN A 945 42.52 -21.30 -31.35
N ALA A 946 42.72 -21.59 -30.07
CA ALA A 946 43.41 -20.66 -29.18
C ALA A 946 44.88 -20.49 -29.55
N LYS A 947 45.54 -21.55 -30.11
CA LYS A 947 46.92 -21.47 -30.65
C LYS A 947 46.97 -20.60 -31.88
N GLU A 948 46.01 -20.75 -32.82
CA GLU A 948 45.93 -19.91 -34.01
C GLU A 948 45.75 -18.43 -33.65
N LEU A 949 44.86 -18.11 -32.66
CA LEU A 949 44.68 -16.76 -32.17
C LEU A 949 45.95 -16.18 -31.52
N LEU A 950 46.77 -17.02 -30.87
CA LEU A 950 48.04 -16.60 -30.28
C LEU A 950 49.05 -16.28 -31.39
N GLU A 951 49.13 -17.10 -32.44
CA GLU A 951 49.99 -16.83 -33.62
C GLU A 951 49.60 -15.54 -34.34
N GLU A 952 48.27 -15.27 -34.44
CA GLU A 952 47.74 -14.03 -35.02
C GLU A 952 48.25 -12.79 -34.26
N ILE A 953 48.20 -12.80 -32.91
CA ILE A 953 48.67 -11.69 -32.07
C ILE A 953 50.17 -11.49 -32.21
N LEU A 954 50.96 -12.57 -32.26
CA LEU A 954 52.39 -12.48 -32.45
C LEU A 954 52.80 -11.89 -33.83
N GLN A 955 52.00 -12.15 -34.87
CA GLN A 955 52.17 -11.53 -36.17
C GLN A 955 51.82 -10.05 -36.16
N LEU A 956 50.70 -9.64 -35.51
CA LEU A 956 50.27 -8.26 -35.39
C LEU A 956 51.26 -7.40 -34.59
N GLU A 957 51.84 -7.94 -33.52
CA GLU A 957 52.86 -7.25 -32.73
C GLU A 957 54.19 -7.04 -33.51
N SER A 958 54.50 -7.95 -34.46
CA SER A 958 55.71 -7.88 -35.26
C SER A 958 55.59 -7.01 -36.54
N SER A 959 54.35 -6.64 -36.92
CA SER A 959 54.04 -5.77 -38.04
C SER A 959 53.96 -4.30 -37.67
#